data_c4d902331e7a3eda530bcbcd13be1fff
#
_entry.id   c4d902331e7a3eda530bcbcd13be1fff
#
_cell.length_a   1.000
_cell.length_b   1.000
_cell.length_c   1.000
_cell.angle_alpha   90.00
_cell.angle_beta   90.00
_cell.angle_gamma   90.00
#
_symmetry.space_group_name_H-M   'P 1'
#
loop_
_entity.id
_entity.type
_entity.pdbx_description
1 polymer ?
#
loop_
_entity_poly.entity_id
_entity_poly.type
_entity_poly.pdbx_seq_one_letter_code
_entity_poly.pdbx_strand_id
1 'polypeptide(L)'
;MMARTLTTVAAVLACAASVMALPPSTRPGVGAIPYSSGGQYGTTFRVFAPFADSVSVGGTFNGWNSTQYPLSNEFNGYWSGDVPFVTAGQRYKFFVKRGTTSGWKNDPRARDLTSSVGDSVIYNPASYTWQHQFSMPSWRKLVMYEMHPGTYFAPNAGVPGTFTTVRQKLQHLQDLGVNAIALMPINEFPGDYSWGYNPSYPYSVESAYGSPNDLKAFIDEAHSRGIAVMGDVVFNHLGPNDMDLWRFDHWYSGTGGGSYFFNDFRLNTPWGNTRPDYTRGEVRTYIKDNCMMWLEEFRMDGLRMDGTKYIRRTDQNGVDIPEGWSLLQWINDAVDASQPWKFMIAEDMDLNPWLGKTTGEGGAGFDSQWDPGFFPNIRGNLITPNDADRNMFAVKDAILYGYNGQIEQRIIYTESHDEVANGKQRVPSEIWSSNPGSWFSRKRSMLGGAIVMTSPGIPMLFQGQEFLEDGWFQDTDPLDWSKTATYAGTLRHYTDLIKLRKNDYGCTEGLSGQNTNVFHVNNFNKVLGMHRWQNGGAGDDVVVVFNFSTNPISNYRIGLPRNGLWRCIFNGDWTGYGSDYANHPCFDTEGNGVAWDGLGQSGLISLGAYSCAVFTQGSCTYPPPPGDPADLDGSGTVDGGDLGILLGNWGGSGIGDIDGSGAVDGADLGMLLSAWGS
;
A
#
# COMPACT_ATOMS: atom_id res chain seq x y z
N MET A 1 95.26 12.99 -27.87
CA MET A 1 94.60 12.19 -26.84
C MET A 1 93.13 12.52 -26.87
N MET A 2 92.34 11.70 -27.54
CA MET A 2 90.86 11.83 -27.62
C MET A 2 90.25 10.90 -26.61
N ALA A 3 89.51 11.45 -25.62
CA ALA A 3 88.74 10.66 -24.72
C ALA A 3 87.34 10.38 -25.32
N ARG A 4 87.00 9.10 -25.50
CA ARG A 4 85.63 8.68 -25.91
C ARG A 4 84.78 8.48 -24.69
N THR A 5 83.72 9.24 -24.59
CA THR A 5 82.68 9.09 -23.56
C THR A 5 81.71 8.02 -24.05
N LEU A 6 81.59 6.89 -23.37
CA LEU A 6 80.51 5.88 -23.56
C LEU A 6 79.29 6.31 -22.77
N THR A 7 78.20 6.60 -23.47
CA THR A 7 76.89 6.80 -22.87
C THR A 7 76.16 5.46 -22.83
N THR A 8 75.97 4.93 -21.62
CA THR A 8 75.16 3.73 -21.39
C THR A 8 73.70 4.09 -21.34
N VAL A 9 72.92 3.69 -22.33
CA VAL A 9 71.43 3.78 -22.31
C VAL A 9 70.89 2.62 -21.53
N ALA A 10 70.39 2.83 -20.35
CA ALA A 10 69.63 1.84 -19.57
C ALA A 10 68.18 1.82 -20.10
N ALA A 11 67.84 0.76 -20.84
CA ALA A 11 66.47 0.47 -21.21
C ALA A 11 65.73 -0.09 -19.97
N VAL A 12 64.82 0.71 -19.40
CA VAL A 12 63.86 0.25 -18.37
C VAL A 12 62.77 -0.56 -19.11
N LEU A 13 62.88 -1.90 -19.05
CA LEU A 13 61.74 -2.76 -19.41
C LEU A 13 60.70 -2.62 -18.30
N ALA A 14 59.63 -1.86 -18.57
CA ALA A 14 58.41 -1.93 -17.78
C ALA A 14 57.73 -3.27 -18.10
N CYS A 15 57.96 -4.25 -17.23
CA CYS A 15 57.18 -5.47 -17.22
C CYS A 15 55.76 -5.13 -16.81
N ALA A 16 54.82 -4.98 -17.76
CA ALA A 16 53.43 -4.93 -17.46
C ALA A 16 53.04 -6.29 -16.88
N ALA A 17 52.99 -6.39 -15.57
CA ALA A 17 52.38 -7.54 -14.93
C ALA A 17 50.92 -7.64 -15.42
N SER A 18 50.61 -8.64 -16.21
CA SER A 18 49.23 -8.94 -16.58
C SER A 18 48.51 -9.31 -15.29
N VAL A 19 47.54 -8.45 -14.89
CA VAL A 19 46.65 -8.76 -13.76
C VAL A 19 45.86 -9.99 -14.18
N MET A 20 46.05 -11.10 -13.49
CA MET A 20 45.28 -12.33 -13.71
C MET A 20 43.84 -12.11 -13.21
N ALA A 21 42.86 -12.63 -13.96
CA ALA A 21 41.48 -12.63 -13.50
C ALA A 21 41.34 -13.40 -12.19
N LEU A 22 40.47 -12.92 -11.30
CA LEU A 22 40.09 -13.65 -10.09
C LEU A 22 39.49 -15.01 -10.51
N PRO A 23 39.75 -16.13 -9.81
CA PRO A 23 39.06 -17.38 -10.13
C PRO A 23 37.56 -17.21 -9.98
N PRO A 24 36.75 -17.97 -10.78
CA PRO A 24 35.27 -17.92 -10.58
C PRO A 24 34.94 -18.28 -9.15
N SER A 25 33.99 -17.52 -8.56
CA SER A 25 33.58 -17.77 -7.19
C SER A 25 32.75 -19.05 -7.08
N THR A 26 33.06 -19.86 -6.08
CA THR A 26 32.24 -21.03 -5.69
C THR A 26 31.17 -20.70 -4.67
N ARG A 27 31.09 -19.44 -4.19
CA ARG A 27 30.11 -18.97 -3.25
C ARG A 27 28.77 -18.71 -3.97
N PRO A 28 27.62 -19.01 -3.33
CA PRO A 28 26.32 -18.79 -3.94
C PRO A 28 25.96 -17.29 -3.97
N GLY A 29 24.90 -16.97 -4.72
CA GLY A 29 24.29 -15.65 -4.80
C GLY A 29 24.80 -14.82 -5.98
N VAL A 30 24.04 -13.75 -6.30
CA VAL A 30 24.30 -12.80 -7.38
C VAL A 30 24.28 -11.38 -6.80
N GLY A 31 25.14 -10.50 -7.29
CA GLY A 31 25.40 -9.17 -6.78
C GLY A 31 26.69 -9.12 -5.96
N ALA A 32 26.79 -8.14 -5.06
CA ALA A 32 27.90 -8.02 -4.11
C ALA A 32 27.52 -8.64 -2.77
N ILE A 33 28.14 -9.76 -2.42
CA ILE A 33 27.79 -10.56 -1.24
C ILE A 33 28.99 -10.62 -0.29
N PRO A 34 28.92 -9.89 0.85
CA PRO A 34 29.95 -9.97 1.87
C PRO A 34 30.06 -11.37 2.47
N TYR A 35 31.25 -11.82 2.73
CA TYR A 35 31.51 -13.11 3.39
C TYR A 35 32.52 -12.98 4.53
N SER A 36 32.33 -13.83 5.54
CA SER A 36 33.31 -14.04 6.62
C SER A 36 33.28 -15.51 7.01
N SER A 37 34.34 -16.27 6.69
CA SER A 37 34.40 -17.69 6.97
C SER A 37 35.86 -18.15 7.06
N GLY A 38 36.18 -18.96 8.08
CA GLY A 38 37.53 -19.56 8.24
C GLY A 38 38.65 -18.53 8.44
N GLY A 39 38.36 -17.37 9.02
CA GLY A 39 39.31 -16.27 9.23
C GLY A 39 39.57 -15.43 7.98
N GLN A 40 38.91 -15.74 6.88
CA GLN A 40 38.92 -14.94 5.65
C GLN A 40 37.65 -14.13 5.55
N TYR A 41 37.76 -12.86 5.12
CA TYR A 41 36.63 -12.01 4.83
C TYR A 41 36.85 -11.24 3.52
N GLY A 42 35.74 -10.84 2.90
CA GLY A 42 35.75 -10.10 1.65
C GLY A 42 34.32 -10.01 1.06
N THR A 43 34.26 -9.71 -0.21
CA THR A 43 33.00 -9.66 -0.97
C THR A 43 33.09 -10.48 -2.25
N THR A 44 32.13 -11.37 -2.45
CA THR A 44 31.88 -12.01 -3.74
C THR A 44 31.14 -11.06 -4.64
N PHE A 45 31.63 -10.85 -5.84
CA PHE A 45 30.96 -10.10 -6.89
C PHE A 45 30.53 -11.07 -7.98
N ARG A 46 29.24 -11.08 -8.35
CA ARG A 46 28.71 -11.89 -9.46
C ARG A 46 27.65 -11.10 -10.20
N VAL A 47 27.75 -11.01 -11.52
CA VAL A 47 26.83 -10.26 -12.37
C VAL A 47 26.53 -11.01 -13.67
N PHE A 48 25.28 -10.88 -14.15
CA PHE A 48 24.86 -11.40 -15.44
C PHE A 48 25.19 -10.39 -16.55
N ALA A 49 26.09 -10.77 -17.43
CA ALA A 49 26.55 -9.98 -18.59
C ALA A 49 26.95 -10.92 -19.74
N PRO A 50 25.97 -11.60 -20.35
CA PRO A 50 26.23 -12.75 -21.24
C PRO A 50 27.01 -12.39 -22.52
N PHE A 51 26.96 -11.15 -22.96
CA PHE A 51 27.60 -10.70 -24.20
C PHE A 51 28.80 -9.81 -23.93
N ALA A 52 29.24 -9.64 -22.69
CA ALA A 52 30.45 -8.91 -22.37
C ALA A 52 31.71 -9.71 -22.81
N ASP A 53 32.73 -9.00 -23.29
CA ASP A 53 34.05 -9.59 -23.54
C ASP A 53 34.90 -9.68 -22.26
N SER A 54 34.65 -8.75 -21.34
CA SER A 54 35.25 -8.75 -20.01
C SER A 54 34.40 -7.93 -19.02
N VAL A 55 34.44 -8.36 -17.76
CA VAL A 55 33.87 -7.64 -16.62
C VAL A 55 34.90 -7.54 -15.53
N SER A 56 35.03 -6.39 -14.91
CA SER A 56 35.84 -6.20 -13.70
C SER A 56 35.05 -5.41 -12.67
N VAL A 57 35.49 -5.44 -11.42
CA VAL A 57 34.89 -4.63 -10.35
C VAL A 57 35.87 -3.59 -9.83
N GLY A 58 35.38 -2.37 -9.63
CA GLY A 58 36.13 -1.31 -9.00
C GLY A 58 35.25 -0.53 -8.05
N GLY A 59 35.89 0.16 -7.12
CA GLY A 59 35.18 0.91 -6.08
C GLY A 59 36.13 1.68 -5.20
N THR A 60 35.61 2.15 -4.06
CA THR A 60 36.43 2.89 -3.07
C THR A 60 37.60 2.05 -2.53
N PHE A 61 37.47 0.74 -2.54
CA PHE A 61 38.49 -0.21 -2.05
C PHE A 61 39.72 -0.34 -2.96
N ASN A 62 39.66 0.13 -4.20
CA ASN A 62 40.78 0.07 -5.14
C ASN A 62 41.00 1.39 -5.91
N GLY A 63 40.42 2.51 -5.42
CA GLY A 63 40.52 3.81 -6.07
C GLY A 63 39.88 3.84 -7.47
N TRP A 64 38.84 3.04 -7.69
CA TRP A 64 38.09 2.93 -8.97
C TRP A 64 38.96 2.42 -10.13
N ASN A 65 39.95 1.58 -9.83
CA ASN A 65 40.79 0.99 -10.84
C ASN A 65 40.05 -0.16 -11.57
N SER A 66 39.63 0.10 -12.80
CA SER A 66 38.90 -0.86 -13.66
C SER A 66 39.68 -2.08 -14.11
N THR A 67 40.97 -2.17 -13.82
CA THR A 67 41.83 -3.29 -14.29
C THR A 67 42.37 -4.18 -13.15
N GLN A 68 42.17 -3.76 -11.89
CA GLN A 68 42.77 -4.46 -10.76
C GLN A 68 42.05 -5.76 -10.38
N TYR A 69 40.74 -5.82 -10.50
CA TYR A 69 39.94 -6.99 -10.15
C TYR A 69 39.08 -7.46 -11.36
N PRO A 70 39.70 -8.04 -12.39
CA PRO A 70 38.94 -8.67 -13.47
C PRO A 70 38.26 -9.93 -12.95
N LEU A 71 36.97 -10.09 -13.27
CA LEU A 71 36.15 -11.24 -12.92
C LEU A 71 36.33 -12.35 -13.98
N SER A 72 36.11 -13.60 -13.60
CA SER A 72 36.12 -14.73 -14.50
C SER A 72 34.72 -15.03 -15.03
N ASN A 73 34.66 -15.39 -16.32
CA ASN A 73 33.45 -15.88 -16.97
C ASN A 73 33.13 -17.29 -16.45
N GLU A 74 31.91 -17.51 -15.99
CA GLU A 74 31.37 -18.81 -15.54
C GLU A 74 30.86 -19.67 -16.72
N PHE A 75 30.89 -19.18 -17.94
CA PHE A 75 30.37 -19.82 -19.16
C PHE A 75 28.87 -20.09 -19.19
N ASN A 76 28.12 -19.46 -18.30
CA ASN A 76 26.65 -19.49 -18.20
C ASN A 76 26.03 -18.10 -18.34
N GLY A 77 26.79 -17.09 -18.76
CA GLY A 77 26.40 -15.70 -18.84
C GLY A 77 26.74 -14.86 -17.61
N TYR A 78 27.26 -15.50 -16.54
CA TYR A 78 27.72 -14.82 -15.35
C TYR A 78 29.21 -14.61 -15.32
N TRP A 79 29.61 -13.55 -14.65
CA TRP A 79 31.00 -13.21 -14.33
C TRP A 79 31.14 -13.10 -12.83
N SER A 80 32.14 -13.71 -12.23
CA SER A 80 32.33 -13.67 -10.79
C SER A 80 33.79 -13.67 -10.33
N GLY A 81 33.97 -13.30 -9.05
CA GLY A 81 35.24 -13.38 -8.33
C GLY A 81 35.09 -12.93 -6.88
N ASP A 82 35.99 -13.47 -6.03
CA ASP A 82 36.04 -13.11 -4.61
C ASP A 82 37.15 -12.08 -4.39
N VAL A 83 36.77 -10.89 -3.90
CA VAL A 83 37.72 -9.82 -3.58
C VAL A 83 37.94 -9.78 -2.06
N PRO A 84 39.15 -10.18 -1.60
CA PRO A 84 39.42 -10.18 -0.16
C PRO A 84 39.49 -8.78 0.43
N PHE A 85 39.16 -8.66 1.73
CA PHE A 85 39.21 -7.45 2.52
C PHE A 85 38.20 -6.35 2.12
N VAL A 86 37.34 -6.60 1.16
CA VAL A 86 36.26 -5.69 0.76
C VAL A 86 35.03 -5.96 1.64
N THR A 87 34.47 -4.92 2.24
CA THR A 87 33.44 -5.02 3.27
C THR A 87 32.20 -4.19 2.95
N ALA A 88 31.11 -4.43 3.68
CA ALA A 88 29.91 -3.61 3.61
C ALA A 88 30.20 -2.12 3.87
N GLY A 89 29.42 -1.25 3.24
CA GLY A 89 29.54 0.20 3.26
C GLY A 89 30.50 0.77 2.19
N GLN A 90 31.31 -0.05 1.56
CA GLN A 90 32.17 0.41 0.46
C GLN A 90 31.36 0.51 -0.85
N ARG A 91 31.70 1.53 -1.65
CA ARG A 91 31.02 1.80 -2.94
C ARG A 91 31.73 1.07 -4.08
N TYR A 92 30.93 0.62 -5.06
CA TYR A 92 31.45 -0.13 -6.21
C TYR A 92 30.58 0.03 -7.44
N LYS A 93 31.15 -0.33 -8.61
CA LYS A 93 30.46 -0.60 -9.87
C LYS A 93 31.18 -1.71 -10.63
N PHE A 94 30.48 -2.31 -11.58
CA PHE A 94 31.09 -3.17 -12.59
C PHE A 94 31.59 -2.33 -13.75
N PHE A 95 32.80 -2.60 -14.25
CA PHE A 95 33.30 -2.07 -15.49
C PHE A 95 33.14 -3.12 -16.57
N VAL A 96 32.21 -2.89 -17.49
CA VAL A 96 31.79 -3.85 -18.51
C VAL A 96 32.33 -3.40 -19.84
N LYS A 97 32.88 -4.35 -20.62
CA LYS A 97 33.46 -4.10 -21.94
C LYS A 97 32.92 -5.05 -22.97
N ARG A 98 32.58 -4.52 -24.16
CA ARG A 98 32.25 -5.29 -25.37
C ARG A 98 32.78 -4.58 -26.60
N GLY A 99 33.66 -5.24 -27.38
CA GLY A 99 34.33 -4.63 -28.51
C GLY A 99 35.12 -3.39 -28.11
N THR A 100 34.81 -2.27 -28.72
CA THR A 100 35.39 -0.95 -28.40
C THR A 100 34.60 -0.17 -27.35
N THR A 101 33.43 -0.64 -26.95
CA THR A 101 32.56 0.01 -25.97
C THR A 101 32.85 -0.51 -24.57
N SER A 102 32.94 0.41 -23.63
CA SER A 102 33.10 0.04 -22.21
C SER A 102 32.50 1.14 -21.32
N GLY A 103 32.14 0.78 -20.09
CA GLY A 103 31.61 1.74 -19.13
C GLY A 103 31.40 1.13 -17.75
N TRP A 104 31.28 2.02 -16.78
CA TRP A 104 30.88 1.69 -15.43
C TRP A 104 29.36 1.47 -15.39
N LYS A 105 28.93 0.43 -14.68
CA LYS A 105 27.55 0.01 -14.48
C LYS A 105 27.30 -0.29 -13.03
N ASN A 106 26.24 0.25 -12.45
CA ASN A 106 25.78 -0.17 -11.13
C ASN A 106 25.37 -1.64 -11.15
N ASP A 107 25.45 -2.28 -10.00
CA ASP A 107 25.00 -3.66 -9.86
C ASP A 107 23.47 -3.75 -9.98
N PRO A 108 22.93 -4.52 -10.93
CA PRO A 108 21.49 -4.75 -11.06
C PRO A 108 20.80 -5.28 -9.79
N ARG A 109 21.57 -5.89 -8.87
CA ARG A 109 21.06 -6.47 -7.62
C ARG A 109 21.53 -5.71 -6.37
N ALA A 110 22.05 -4.49 -6.51
CA ALA A 110 22.39 -3.67 -5.35
C ALA A 110 21.12 -3.38 -4.51
N ARG A 111 21.22 -3.55 -3.18
CA ARG A 111 20.16 -3.19 -2.21
C ARG A 111 20.22 -1.72 -1.83
N ASP A 112 21.34 -1.09 -2.10
CA ASP A 112 21.65 0.25 -1.63
C ASP A 112 22.46 0.99 -2.70
N LEU A 113 22.02 2.19 -3.04
CA LEU A 113 22.72 3.13 -3.91
C LEU A 113 22.87 4.48 -3.20
N THR A 114 23.87 5.23 -3.59
CA THR A 114 24.02 6.59 -3.07
C THR A 114 23.06 7.60 -3.72
N SER A 115 22.53 7.27 -4.89
CA SER A 115 21.43 7.90 -5.63
C SER A 115 21.24 7.17 -6.94
N SER A 116 20.21 7.47 -7.72
CA SER A 116 19.94 6.87 -9.05
C SER A 116 21.10 7.03 -10.05
N VAL A 117 21.86 8.11 -9.96
CA VAL A 117 23.09 8.36 -10.76
C VAL A 117 24.37 8.04 -9.99
N GLY A 118 24.25 7.63 -8.77
CA GLY A 118 25.35 7.39 -7.84
C GLY A 118 26.00 6.01 -7.99
N ASP A 119 26.55 5.52 -6.90
CA ASP A 119 27.30 4.27 -6.84
C ASP A 119 26.52 3.21 -6.04
N SER A 120 26.63 1.95 -6.45
CA SER A 120 26.20 0.82 -5.64
C SER A 120 26.99 0.74 -4.34
N VAL A 121 26.31 0.43 -3.24
CA VAL A 121 26.90 0.25 -1.91
C VAL A 121 26.83 -1.23 -1.54
N ILE A 122 27.92 -1.77 -1.04
CA ILE A 122 27.97 -3.17 -0.56
C ILE A 122 27.13 -3.24 0.72
N TYR A 123 25.99 -3.90 0.63
CA TYR A 123 25.08 -4.08 1.76
C TYR A 123 25.21 -5.47 2.37
N ASN A 124 25.17 -5.54 3.70
CA ASN A 124 25.10 -6.80 4.43
C ASN A 124 23.70 -6.99 5.01
N PRO A 125 22.88 -7.89 4.47
CA PRO A 125 21.52 -8.13 4.98
C PRO A 125 21.44 -8.48 6.48
N ALA A 126 22.52 -9.09 7.02
CA ALA A 126 22.62 -9.45 8.44
C ALA A 126 22.99 -8.25 9.37
N SER A 127 23.19 -7.05 8.82
CA SER A 127 23.47 -5.86 9.62
C SER A 127 22.27 -5.35 10.44
N TYR A 128 21.05 -5.77 10.08
CA TYR A 128 19.83 -5.46 10.82
C TYR A 128 19.40 -6.65 11.69
N THR A 129 19.11 -6.40 12.96
CA THR A 129 18.55 -7.40 13.87
C THR A 129 17.09 -7.10 14.15
N TRP A 130 16.20 -7.96 13.65
CA TRP A 130 14.76 -7.86 13.86
C TRP A 130 14.41 -8.00 15.34
N GLN A 131 13.56 -7.11 15.84
CA GLN A 131 13.18 -7.04 17.25
C GLN A 131 11.85 -7.73 17.53
N HIS A 132 10.97 -7.81 16.51
CA HIS A 132 9.60 -8.28 16.69
C HIS A 132 9.29 -9.45 15.76
N GLN A 133 8.40 -10.33 16.25
CA GLN A 133 7.76 -11.35 15.44
C GLN A 133 6.38 -10.84 15.05
N PHE A 134 5.93 -11.19 13.86
CA PHE A 134 4.63 -10.78 13.35
C PHE A 134 3.88 -11.97 12.76
N SER A 135 2.55 -11.96 12.93
CA SER A 135 1.65 -12.92 12.29
C SER A 135 0.60 -12.16 11.50
N MET A 136 0.48 -12.47 10.23
CA MET A 136 -0.47 -11.84 9.33
C MET A 136 -1.90 -11.99 9.87
N PRO A 137 -2.71 -10.93 9.95
CA PRO A 137 -4.13 -11.02 10.24
C PRO A 137 -4.88 -11.86 9.20
N SER A 138 -6.08 -12.34 9.54
CA SER A 138 -6.95 -12.94 8.53
C SER A 138 -7.20 -11.95 7.38
N TRP A 139 -7.03 -12.39 6.15
CA TRP A 139 -7.14 -11.53 4.96
C TRP A 139 -8.51 -10.82 4.85
N ARG A 140 -9.59 -11.47 5.28
CA ARG A 140 -10.94 -10.88 5.32
C ARG A 140 -11.09 -9.74 6.32
N LYS A 141 -10.21 -9.68 7.34
CA LYS A 141 -10.17 -8.64 8.37
C LYS A 141 -9.11 -7.58 8.09
N LEU A 142 -8.46 -7.64 6.92
CA LEU A 142 -7.55 -6.56 6.51
C LEU A 142 -8.34 -5.28 6.25
N VAL A 143 -7.76 -4.19 6.73
CA VAL A 143 -8.10 -2.82 6.37
C VAL A 143 -6.79 -2.17 5.96
N MET A 144 -6.66 -1.89 4.67
CA MET A 144 -5.44 -1.41 4.06
C MET A 144 -5.37 0.11 4.08
N TYR A 145 -4.16 0.63 4.16
CA TYR A 145 -3.85 2.05 4.07
C TYR A 145 -2.75 2.25 3.03
N GLU A 146 -3.10 2.78 1.87
CA GLU A 146 -2.15 3.08 0.82
C GLU A 146 -1.36 4.33 1.19
N MET A 147 -0.02 4.24 1.11
CA MET A 147 0.90 5.24 1.63
C MET A 147 2.03 5.53 0.65
N HIS A 148 2.28 6.81 0.38
CA HIS A 148 3.48 7.31 -0.27
C HIS A 148 4.47 7.84 0.76
N PRO A 149 5.62 7.19 1.00
CA PRO A 149 6.54 7.59 2.07
C PRO A 149 6.99 9.05 1.96
N GLY A 150 7.26 9.53 0.74
CA GLY A 150 7.73 10.89 0.49
C GLY A 150 6.77 12.00 0.91
N THR A 151 5.46 11.73 0.93
CA THR A 151 4.43 12.75 1.24
C THR A 151 3.61 12.44 2.49
N TYR A 152 3.71 11.23 3.05
CA TYR A 152 2.94 10.87 4.24
C TYR A 152 3.29 11.76 5.43
N PHE A 153 4.59 11.89 5.75
CA PHE A 153 5.06 12.82 6.77
C PHE A 153 6.44 13.39 6.41
N ALA A 154 6.44 14.60 5.87
CA ALA A 154 7.63 15.36 5.48
C ALA A 154 7.69 16.65 6.30
N PRO A 155 8.31 16.63 7.50
CA PRO A 155 8.31 17.77 8.41
C PRO A 155 9.14 18.96 7.94
N ASN A 156 10.03 18.75 6.96
CA ASN A 156 10.93 19.77 6.44
C ASN A 156 10.50 20.17 5.02
N ALA A 157 10.19 21.43 4.81
CA ALA A 157 9.79 21.93 3.50
C ALA A 157 10.85 21.66 2.42
N GLY A 158 10.42 21.14 1.28
CA GLY A 158 11.30 20.85 0.13
C GLY A 158 12.20 19.62 0.33
N VAL A 159 11.90 18.76 1.31
CA VAL A 159 12.58 17.48 1.53
C VAL A 159 11.52 16.39 1.64
N PRO A 160 11.62 15.28 0.89
CA PRO A 160 10.64 14.20 0.99
C PRO A 160 10.64 13.58 2.40
N GLY A 161 9.53 12.97 2.76
CA GLY A 161 9.44 12.10 3.92
C GLY A 161 10.37 10.91 3.80
N THR A 162 10.79 10.35 4.92
CA THR A 162 11.70 9.22 5.00
C THR A 162 11.06 8.09 5.82
N PHE A 163 11.59 6.87 5.76
CA PHE A 163 11.13 5.79 6.64
C PHE A 163 11.21 6.18 8.12
N THR A 164 12.22 6.97 8.50
CA THR A 164 12.36 7.50 9.87
C THR A 164 11.27 8.49 10.24
N THR A 165 10.88 9.40 9.33
CA THR A 165 9.80 10.36 9.61
C THR A 165 8.43 9.69 9.59
N VAL A 166 8.18 8.77 8.65
CA VAL A 166 6.93 7.98 8.59
C VAL A 166 6.69 7.20 9.89
N ARG A 167 7.73 6.62 10.48
CA ARG A 167 7.64 5.91 11.77
C ARG A 167 7.04 6.76 12.89
N GLN A 168 7.27 8.07 12.88
CA GLN A 168 6.70 8.99 13.89
C GLN A 168 5.18 9.08 13.85
N LYS A 169 4.55 8.60 12.74
CA LYS A 169 3.10 8.61 12.54
C LYS A 169 2.46 7.22 12.55
N LEU A 170 3.21 6.15 12.84
CA LEU A 170 2.64 4.80 12.96
C LEU A 170 1.62 4.67 14.09
N GLN A 171 1.74 5.48 15.15
CA GLN A 171 0.74 5.52 16.22
C GLN A 171 -0.62 5.95 15.68
N HIS A 172 -0.68 6.96 14.82
CA HIS A 172 -1.92 7.40 14.17
C HIS A 172 -2.62 6.24 13.43
N LEU A 173 -1.87 5.43 12.67
CA LEU A 173 -2.42 4.28 11.98
C LEU A 173 -2.95 3.20 12.92
N GLN A 174 -2.24 2.96 14.03
CA GLN A 174 -2.68 2.04 15.07
C GLN A 174 -3.98 2.53 15.73
N ASP A 175 -4.07 3.82 16.07
CA ASP A 175 -5.25 4.44 16.69
C ASP A 175 -6.44 4.48 15.73
N LEU A 176 -6.19 4.72 14.44
CA LEU A 176 -7.20 4.62 13.39
C LEU A 176 -7.74 3.18 13.25
N GLY A 177 -6.91 2.19 13.58
CA GLY A 177 -7.28 0.77 13.59
C GLY A 177 -6.97 0.01 12.30
N VAL A 178 -6.29 0.61 11.31
CA VAL A 178 -5.80 -0.11 10.13
C VAL A 178 -4.77 -1.16 10.54
N ASN A 179 -4.71 -2.25 9.81
CA ASN A 179 -3.83 -3.38 10.12
C ASN A 179 -2.98 -3.84 8.94
N ALA A 180 -2.97 -3.06 7.86
CA ALA A 180 -2.07 -3.26 6.73
C ALA A 180 -1.72 -1.91 6.08
N ILE A 181 -0.44 -1.69 5.79
CA ILE A 181 0.07 -0.58 4.98
C ILE A 181 0.38 -1.13 3.60
N ALA A 182 -0.13 -0.49 2.55
CA ALA A 182 0.27 -0.70 1.17
C ALA A 182 1.19 0.45 0.77
N LEU A 183 2.49 0.19 0.76
CA LEU A 183 3.48 1.18 0.34
C LEU A 183 3.44 1.33 -1.18
N MET A 184 3.34 2.56 -1.69
CA MET A 184 3.67 2.86 -3.08
C MET A 184 5.14 2.49 -3.34
N PRO A 185 5.58 2.33 -4.61
CA PRO A 185 6.90 1.80 -4.91
C PRO A 185 8.02 2.56 -4.21
N ILE A 186 8.92 1.82 -3.58
CA ILE A 186 10.04 2.33 -2.79
C ILE A 186 11.40 1.96 -3.40
N ASN A 187 11.39 1.54 -4.65
CA ASN A 187 12.60 1.23 -5.41
C ASN A 187 13.28 2.52 -5.86
N GLU A 188 14.60 2.49 -5.96
CA GLU A 188 15.38 3.63 -6.44
C GLU A 188 14.91 4.12 -7.80
N PHE A 189 14.51 5.39 -7.88
CA PHE A 189 14.02 6.09 -9.07
C PHE A 189 14.84 7.35 -9.39
N PRO A 190 14.72 7.96 -10.58
CA PRO A 190 15.44 9.17 -10.92
C PRO A 190 15.02 10.38 -10.07
N GLY A 191 15.99 11.01 -9.41
CA GLY A 191 15.78 12.16 -8.52
C GLY A 191 15.27 11.78 -7.14
N ASP A 192 14.73 12.75 -6.39
CA ASP A 192 14.32 12.59 -4.99
C ASP A 192 12.78 12.60 -4.81
N TYR A 193 12.03 12.87 -5.88
CA TYR A 193 10.57 12.97 -5.89
C TYR A 193 10.00 12.16 -7.06
N SER A 194 9.17 11.21 -6.74
CA SER A 194 8.42 10.39 -7.70
C SER A 194 7.35 9.59 -6.95
N TRP A 195 6.29 9.20 -7.67
CA TRP A 195 5.36 8.18 -7.16
C TRP A 195 6.03 6.80 -7.06
N GLY A 196 7.21 6.62 -7.68
CA GLY A 196 7.97 5.38 -7.67
C GLY A 196 7.69 4.42 -8.83
N TYR A 197 6.71 4.72 -9.71
CA TYR A 197 6.38 3.85 -10.86
C TYR A 197 7.35 3.98 -12.04
N ASN A 198 8.53 4.52 -11.80
CA ASN A 198 9.62 4.63 -12.77
C ASN A 198 10.95 4.11 -12.19
N PRO A 199 11.00 2.86 -11.65
CA PRO A 199 12.18 2.37 -10.96
C PRO A 199 13.37 2.22 -11.91
N SER A 200 14.51 2.79 -11.53
CA SER A 200 15.81 2.60 -12.22
C SER A 200 16.49 1.33 -11.73
N TYR A 201 16.35 1.01 -10.44
CA TYR A 201 16.98 -0.14 -9.79
C TYR A 201 16.00 -0.87 -8.87
N PRO A 202 15.28 -1.90 -9.39
CA PRO A 202 14.24 -2.62 -8.63
C PRO A 202 14.71 -3.30 -7.34
N TYR A 203 16.00 -3.56 -7.19
CA TYR A 203 16.55 -4.18 -5.98
C TYR A 203 16.96 -3.19 -4.90
N SER A 204 17.16 -1.91 -5.25
CA SER A 204 17.57 -0.88 -4.31
C SER A 204 16.39 -0.24 -3.63
N VAL A 205 16.57 0.05 -2.35
CA VAL A 205 15.70 0.95 -1.60
C VAL A 205 15.97 2.38 -2.06
N GLU A 206 14.93 3.19 -2.21
CA GLU A 206 15.02 4.61 -2.60
C GLU A 206 15.89 5.40 -1.62
N SER A 207 16.97 5.96 -2.12
CA SER A 207 17.99 6.63 -1.34
C SER A 207 17.48 7.89 -0.63
N ALA A 208 16.51 8.62 -1.22
CA ALA A 208 15.88 9.77 -0.60
C ALA A 208 14.97 9.38 0.58
N TYR A 209 14.47 8.14 0.63
CA TYR A 209 13.64 7.65 1.74
C TYR A 209 14.46 7.04 2.88
N GLY A 210 15.73 6.70 2.63
CA GLY A 210 16.65 6.16 3.63
C GLY A 210 17.35 4.87 3.21
N SER A 211 18.12 4.30 4.12
CA SER A 211 18.86 3.07 3.89
C SER A 211 17.96 1.81 3.95
N PRO A 212 18.46 0.66 3.44
CA PRO A 212 17.78 -0.64 3.65
C PRO A 212 17.49 -0.96 5.11
N ASN A 213 18.34 -0.53 6.05
CA ASN A 213 18.11 -0.72 7.48
C ASN A 213 16.99 0.20 8.02
N ASP A 214 16.83 1.40 7.47
CA ASP A 214 15.73 2.30 7.86
C ASP A 214 14.38 1.71 7.42
N LEU A 215 14.31 1.12 6.24
CA LEU A 215 13.12 0.38 5.78
C LEU A 215 12.84 -0.83 6.69
N LYS A 216 13.86 -1.63 7.03
CA LYS A 216 13.69 -2.76 7.96
C LYS A 216 13.20 -2.29 9.32
N ALA A 217 13.71 -1.18 9.82
CA ALA A 217 13.26 -0.59 11.09
C ALA A 217 11.81 -0.07 11.03
N PHE A 218 11.38 0.46 9.88
CA PHE A 218 9.99 0.84 9.66
C PHE A 218 9.06 -0.38 9.69
N ILE A 219 9.42 -1.46 8.98
CA ILE A 219 8.62 -2.70 8.93
C ILE A 219 8.56 -3.34 10.32
N ASP A 220 9.70 -3.43 11.03
CA ASP A 220 9.78 -4.02 12.37
C ASP A 220 8.91 -3.27 13.39
N GLU A 221 8.87 -1.93 13.31
CA GLU A 221 7.99 -1.12 14.16
C GLU A 221 6.52 -1.23 13.76
N ALA A 222 6.19 -1.32 12.47
CA ALA A 222 4.81 -1.60 12.02
C ALA A 222 4.34 -2.97 12.56
N HIS A 223 5.18 -3.99 12.48
CA HIS A 223 4.92 -5.32 13.03
C HIS A 223 4.69 -5.30 14.54
N SER A 224 5.45 -4.50 15.30
CA SER A 224 5.26 -4.33 16.75
C SER A 224 3.88 -3.78 17.12
N ARG A 225 3.24 -3.08 16.17
CA ARG A 225 1.90 -2.49 16.30
C ARG A 225 0.79 -3.36 15.72
N GLY A 226 1.12 -4.56 15.24
CA GLY A 226 0.15 -5.46 14.60
C GLY A 226 -0.25 -5.03 13.19
N ILE A 227 0.58 -4.25 12.49
CA ILE A 227 0.32 -3.71 11.15
C ILE A 227 1.21 -4.44 10.14
N ALA A 228 0.60 -5.11 9.17
CA ALA A 228 1.28 -5.71 8.03
C ALA A 228 1.84 -4.62 7.10
N VAL A 229 2.93 -4.92 6.39
CA VAL A 229 3.49 -4.02 5.37
C VAL A 229 3.58 -4.73 4.04
N MET A 230 2.90 -4.20 3.04
CA MET A 230 2.91 -4.69 1.66
C MET A 230 3.66 -3.71 0.78
N GLY A 231 4.54 -4.23 -0.09
CA GLY A 231 5.27 -3.43 -1.06
C GLY A 231 4.56 -3.38 -2.40
N ASP A 232 4.84 -2.36 -3.18
CA ASP A 232 4.44 -2.27 -4.58
C ASP A 232 5.65 -2.50 -5.48
N VAL A 233 5.52 -3.39 -6.46
CA VAL A 233 6.60 -3.77 -7.37
C VAL A 233 6.22 -3.56 -8.83
N VAL A 234 7.10 -2.93 -9.57
CA VAL A 234 6.88 -2.53 -10.97
C VAL A 234 7.76 -3.37 -11.88
N PHE A 235 7.14 -4.28 -12.65
CA PHE A 235 7.85 -5.14 -13.61
C PHE A 235 7.23 -5.14 -15.01
N ASN A 236 6.14 -4.44 -15.21
CA ASN A 236 5.56 -4.26 -16.55
C ASN A 236 6.44 -3.34 -17.43
N HIS A 237 7.18 -2.43 -16.81
CA HIS A 237 8.23 -1.60 -17.39
C HIS A 237 9.24 -1.24 -16.29
N LEU A 238 10.39 -0.65 -16.67
CA LEU A 238 11.31 0.00 -15.75
C LEU A 238 11.43 1.47 -16.12
N GLY A 239 12.02 2.27 -15.26
CA GLY A 239 12.20 3.70 -15.49
C GLY A 239 13.00 3.98 -16.78
N PRO A 240 12.68 5.04 -17.54
CA PRO A 240 13.42 5.33 -18.77
C PRO A 240 14.76 6.02 -18.53
N ASN A 241 14.99 6.56 -17.31
CA ASN A 241 16.16 7.37 -16.98
C ASN A 241 17.03 6.70 -15.91
N ASP A 242 18.30 7.08 -15.83
CA ASP A 242 19.27 6.68 -14.81
C ASP A 242 19.42 5.15 -14.65
N MET A 243 19.16 4.39 -15.71
CA MET A 243 19.04 2.94 -15.68
C MET A 243 20.22 2.24 -16.33
N ASP A 244 21.18 1.78 -15.54
CA ASP A 244 22.33 1.02 -16.04
C ASP A 244 21.98 -0.35 -16.63
N LEU A 245 20.79 -0.90 -16.28
CA LEU A 245 20.28 -2.13 -16.88
C LEU A 245 20.08 -2.00 -18.39
N TRP A 246 19.80 -0.80 -18.89
CA TRP A 246 19.66 -0.56 -20.32
C TRP A 246 20.97 -0.82 -21.03
N ARG A 247 20.96 -1.85 -21.92
CA ARG A 247 22.17 -2.30 -22.64
C ARG A 247 23.35 -2.54 -21.69
N PHE A 248 23.08 -3.25 -20.61
CA PHE A 248 24.01 -3.43 -19.49
C PHE A 248 25.38 -3.91 -19.96
N ASP A 249 25.41 -4.93 -20.81
CA ASP A 249 26.63 -5.52 -21.37
C ASP A 249 26.98 -4.99 -22.76
N HIS A 250 26.45 -3.83 -23.12
CA HIS A 250 26.63 -3.14 -24.40
C HIS A 250 26.11 -3.92 -25.62
N TRP A 251 25.44 -5.06 -25.42
CA TRP A 251 24.75 -5.78 -26.48
C TRP A 251 23.30 -5.32 -26.62
N TYR A 252 22.82 -5.24 -27.87
CA TYR A 252 21.42 -5.02 -28.19
C TYR A 252 21.13 -5.40 -29.65
N SER A 253 19.85 -5.55 -30.00
CA SER A 253 19.41 -5.76 -31.38
C SER A 253 18.43 -4.64 -31.78
N GLY A 254 18.60 -4.07 -32.94
CA GLY A 254 17.79 -2.94 -33.43
C GLY A 254 17.80 -1.75 -32.46
N THR A 255 16.63 -1.33 -32.01
CA THR A 255 16.45 -0.27 -31.01
C THR A 255 16.31 -0.83 -29.57
N GLY A 256 16.50 -2.13 -29.38
CA GLY A 256 16.22 -2.82 -28.14
C GLY A 256 17.10 -2.47 -26.96
N GLY A 257 16.70 -2.91 -25.78
CA GLY A 257 17.32 -2.60 -24.50
C GLY A 257 18.38 -3.57 -24.03
N GLY A 258 18.74 -4.57 -24.86
CA GLY A 258 19.84 -5.50 -24.57
C GLY A 258 19.40 -6.73 -23.79
N SER A 259 20.27 -7.20 -22.88
CA SER A 259 20.14 -8.51 -22.21
C SER A 259 18.97 -8.62 -21.25
N TYR A 260 18.51 -7.50 -20.68
CA TYR A 260 17.42 -7.49 -19.70
C TYR A 260 16.05 -7.17 -20.31
N PHE A 261 16.00 -6.62 -21.52
CA PHE A 261 14.78 -6.09 -22.13
C PHE A 261 14.46 -6.80 -23.44
N PHE A 262 13.19 -6.75 -23.85
CA PHE A 262 12.82 -7.12 -25.20
C PHE A 262 13.61 -6.31 -26.23
N ASN A 263 13.89 -6.91 -27.36
CA ASN A 263 14.59 -6.26 -28.46
C ASN A 263 13.71 -6.19 -29.72
N ASP A 264 12.41 -6.31 -29.57
CA ASP A 264 11.40 -6.26 -30.61
C ASP A 264 10.23 -5.34 -30.16
N PHE A 265 9.09 -5.39 -30.90
CA PHE A 265 7.92 -4.55 -30.61
C PHE A 265 7.34 -4.74 -29.20
N ARG A 266 7.59 -5.86 -28.54
CA ARG A 266 7.14 -6.12 -27.15
C ARG A 266 7.83 -5.24 -26.11
N LEU A 267 8.93 -4.58 -26.50
CA LEU A 267 9.62 -3.60 -25.68
C LEU A 267 8.72 -2.43 -25.25
N ASN A 268 7.76 -2.05 -26.11
CA ASN A 268 6.96 -0.85 -25.94
C ASN A 268 5.90 -1.02 -24.83
N THR A 269 5.79 0.01 -23.99
CA THR A 269 4.73 0.18 -22.99
C THR A 269 4.20 1.62 -23.05
N PRO A 270 3.05 1.92 -22.43
CA PRO A 270 2.55 3.30 -22.37
C PRO A 270 3.51 4.29 -21.67
N TRP A 271 4.39 3.78 -20.80
CA TRP A 271 5.32 4.59 -19.98
C TRP A 271 6.76 4.62 -20.50
N GLY A 272 7.06 3.86 -21.54
CA GLY A 272 8.40 3.83 -22.15
C GLY A 272 8.72 2.52 -22.84
N ASN A 273 9.88 2.47 -23.48
CA ASN A 273 10.35 1.31 -24.23
C ASN A 273 11.28 0.48 -23.35
N THR A 274 10.79 0.01 -22.21
CA THR A 274 11.61 -0.61 -21.15
C THR A 274 10.95 -1.84 -20.52
N ARG A 275 10.16 -2.61 -21.32
CA ARG A 275 9.60 -3.87 -20.81
C ARG A 275 10.69 -4.92 -20.67
N PRO A 276 10.86 -5.55 -19.48
CA PRO A 276 11.78 -6.66 -19.28
C PRO A 276 11.45 -7.84 -20.21
N ASP A 277 12.46 -8.59 -20.61
CA ASP A 277 12.28 -9.74 -21.52
C ASP A 277 11.92 -11.03 -20.76
N TYR A 278 10.64 -11.25 -20.56
CA TYR A 278 10.12 -12.44 -19.84
C TYR A 278 10.38 -13.78 -20.57
N THR A 279 10.90 -13.77 -21.79
CA THR A 279 11.31 -14.99 -22.50
C THR A 279 12.67 -15.53 -22.04
N ARG A 280 13.45 -14.68 -21.33
CA ARG A 280 14.81 -15.05 -20.85
C ARG A 280 14.75 -15.58 -19.43
N GLY A 281 15.29 -16.76 -19.20
CA GLY A 281 15.31 -17.44 -17.91
C GLY A 281 15.92 -16.57 -16.80
N GLU A 282 17.04 -15.89 -17.09
CA GLU A 282 17.77 -15.05 -16.14
C GLU A 282 16.97 -13.78 -15.77
N VAL A 283 16.21 -13.19 -16.72
CA VAL A 283 15.35 -12.04 -16.45
C VAL A 283 14.15 -12.46 -15.60
N ARG A 284 13.55 -13.61 -15.89
CA ARG A 284 12.50 -14.22 -15.05
C ARG A 284 13.01 -14.47 -13.63
N THR A 285 14.20 -15.06 -13.52
CA THR A 285 14.85 -15.30 -12.23
C THR A 285 15.15 -13.99 -11.51
N TYR A 286 15.63 -12.97 -12.21
CA TYR A 286 15.86 -11.65 -11.67
C TYR A 286 14.58 -11.06 -11.04
N ILE A 287 13.43 -11.12 -11.74
CA ILE A 287 12.15 -10.60 -11.24
C ILE A 287 11.64 -11.44 -10.06
N LYS A 288 11.63 -12.78 -10.17
CA LYS A 288 11.19 -13.65 -9.09
C LYS A 288 12.06 -13.46 -7.82
N ASP A 289 13.37 -13.44 -7.97
CA ASP A 289 14.28 -13.25 -6.83
C ASP A 289 14.11 -11.87 -6.18
N ASN A 290 13.71 -10.86 -6.96
CA ASN A 290 13.37 -9.54 -6.41
C ASN A 290 12.11 -9.62 -5.53
N CYS A 291 11.04 -10.28 -6.00
CA CYS A 291 9.86 -10.49 -5.17
C CYS A 291 10.20 -11.24 -3.88
N MET A 292 10.97 -12.33 -3.99
CA MET A 292 11.38 -13.10 -2.82
C MET A 292 12.27 -12.29 -1.87
N MET A 293 13.14 -11.42 -2.40
CA MET A 293 13.96 -10.52 -1.57
C MET A 293 13.09 -9.59 -0.70
N TRP A 294 12.07 -8.96 -1.27
CA TRP A 294 11.16 -8.11 -0.49
C TRP A 294 10.41 -8.91 0.59
N LEU A 295 9.95 -10.11 0.26
CA LEU A 295 9.20 -10.96 1.17
C LEU A 295 10.08 -11.61 2.27
N GLU A 296 11.30 -12.05 1.93
CA GLU A 296 12.17 -12.82 2.84
C GLU A 296 13.15 -11.93 3.59
N GLU A 297 13.94 -11.10 2.86
CA GLU A 297 14.98 -10.28 3.44
C GLU A 297 14.42 -9.06 4.17
N PHE A 298 13.42 -8.38 3.55
CA PHE A 298 12.75 -7.22 4.13
C PHE A 298 11.52 -7.58 4.96
N ARG A 299 11.09 -8.84 4.95
CA ARG A 299 9.91 -9.33 5.68
C ARG A 299 8.61 -8.62 5.36
N MET A 300 8.45 -8.09 4.15
CA MET A 300 7.15 -7.60 3.71
C MET A 300 6.10 -8.71 3.73
N ASP A 301 4.86 -8.38 4.04
CA ASP A 301 3.78 -9.35 4.26
C ASP A 301 2.98 -9.64 3.00
N GLY A 302 3.28 -8.97 1.92
CA GLY A 302 2.71 -9.16 0.60
C GLY A 302 3.29 -8.18 -0.40
N LEU A 303 2.91 -8.39 -1.66
CA LEU A 303 3.28 -7.49 -2.76
C LEU A 303 2.05 -7.17 -3.62
N ARG A 304 1.90 -5.90 -3.99
CA ARG A 304 1.08 -5.50 -5.13
C ARG A 304 1.97 -5.47 -6.37
N MET A 305 1.55 -6.13 -7.41
CA MET A 305 2.26 -6.10 -8.70
C MET A 305 1.55 -5.15 -9.65
N ASP A 306 2.25 -4.08 -9.98
CA ASP A 306 1.79 -3.00 -10.85
C ASP A 306 1.57 -3.47 -12.28
N GLY A 307 0.48 -3.03 -12.90
CA GLY A 307 0.21 -3.19 -14.32
C GLY A 307 0.34 -4.61 -14.85
N THR A 308 -0.17 -5.64 -14.15
CA THR A 308 -0.07 -7.05 -14.56
C THR A 308 -0.64 -7.30 -15.95
N LYS A 309 -1.58 -6.48 -16.39
CA LYS A 309 -2.06 -6.45 -17.77
C LYS A 309 -0.91 -6.30 -18.77
N TYR A 310 0.05 -5.42 -18.49
CA TYR A 310 1.18 -5.14 -19.38
C TYR A 310 2.33 -6.14 -19.23
N ILE A 311 2.29 -6.99 -18.20
CA ILE A 311 3.17 -8.16 -18.11
C ILE A 311 2.65 -9.28 -19.01
N ARG A 312 1.34 -9.54 -19.00
CA ARG A 312 0.71 -10.66 -19.72
C ARG A 312 0.36 -10.38 -21.19
N ARG A 313 0.38 -9.11 -21.62
CA ARG A 313 0.10 -8.70 -23.01
C ARG A 313 0.75 -7.38 -23.33
N THR A 314 0.94 -7.12 -24.62
CA THR A 314 1.31 -5.79 -25.10
C THR A 314 0.15 -4.82 -24.88
N ASP A 315 0.31 -3.56 -25.22
CA ASP A 315 -0.66 -2.50 -24.95
C ASP A 315 -2.13 -2.80 -25.38
N GLN A 316 -2.94 -1.79 -25.51
CA GLN A 316 -4.42 -1.83 -25.66
C GLN A 316 -5.00 -2.72 -26.77
N ASN A 317 -4.24 -3.05 -27.81
CA ASN A 317 -4.67 -3.97 -28.90
C ASN A 317 -4.03 -5.37 -28.80
N GLY A 318 -3.59 -5.69 -27.69
CA GLY A 318 -2.79 -6.67 -27.04
C GLY A 318 -2.51 -7.94 -27.76
N VAL A 319 -1.26 -8.10 -28.18
CA VAL A 319 -0.69 -9.43 -28.39
C VAL A 319 -0.36 -10.02 -27.00
N ASP A 320 -0.82 -11.22 -26.74
CA ASP A 320 -0.51 -11.90 -25.49
C ASP A 320 0.98 -12.20 -25.37
N ILE A 321 1.49 -12.13 -24.15
CA ILE A 321 2.84 -12.52 -23.76
C ILE A 321 2.73 -13.71 -22.79
N PRO A 322 2.63 -14.94 -23.31
CA PRO A 322 2.43 -16.13 -22.47
C PRO A 322 3.54 -16.33 -21.43
N GLU A 323 4.75 -15.88 -21.75
CA GLU A 323 5.87 -15.93 -20.83
C GLU A 323 5.68 -14.98 -19.63
N GLY A 324 5.00 -13.84 -19.85
CA GLY A 324 4.60 -12.94 -18.78
C GLY A 324 3.56 -13.61 -17.86
N TRP A 325 2.51 -14.24 -18.44
CA TRP A 325 1.53 -14.98 -17.64
C TRP A 325 2.18 -16.09 -16.82
N SER A 326 3.03 -16.92 -17.46
CA SER A 326 3.73 -17.99 -16.75
C SER A 326 4.77 -17.50 -15.75
N LEU A 327 5.28 -16.26 -15.88
CA LEU A 327 6.11 -15.62 -14.87
C LEU A 327 5.29 -15.27 -13.62
N LEU A 328 4.08 -14.69 -13.80
CA LEU A 328 3.17 -14.39 -12.69
C LEU A 328 2.83 -15.66 -11.92
N GLN A 329 2.49 -16.75 -12.63
CA GLN A 329 2.24 -18.07 -12.05
C GLN A 329 3.44 -18.56 -11.22
N TRP A 330 4.63 -18.52 -11.80
CA TRP A 330 5.85 -18.99 -11.13
C TRP A 330 6.19 -18.21 -9.86
N ILE A 331 5.97 -16.90 -9.87
CA ILE A 331 6.18 -16.05 -8.68
C ILE A 331 5.20 -16.45 -7.58
N ASN A 332 3.89 -16.51 -7.89
CA ASN A 332 2.86 -16.82 -6.91
C ASN A 332 3.04 -18.26 -6.36
N ASP A 333 3.30 -19.25 -7.22
CA ASP A 333 3.62 -20.63 -6.78
C ASP A 333 4.84 -20.68 -5.86
N ALA A 334 5.88 -19.86 -6.10
CA ALA A 334 7.06 -19.82 -5.25
C ALA A 334 6.76 -19.20 -3.88
N VAL A 335 5.89 -18.18 -3.83
CA VAL A 335 5.43 -17.59 -2.58
C VAL A 335 4.59 -18.59 -1.80
N ASP A 336 3.59 -19.20 -2.42
CA ASP A 336 2.72 -20.20 -1.79
C ASP A 336 3.49 -21.39 -1.24
N ALA A 337 4.50 -21.85 -1.97
CA ALA A 337 5.33 -22.97 -1.54
C ALA A 337 6.21 -22.67 -0.31
N SER A 338 6.64 -21.42 -0.14
CA SER A 338 7.58 -21.04 0.92
C SER A 338 6.93 -20.23 2.05
N GLN A 339 5.96 -19.38 1.72
CA GLN A 339 5.35 -18.39 2.62
C GLN A 339 3.83 -18.20 2.32
N PRO A 340 2.98 -19.23 2.44
CA PRO A 340 1.56 -19.20 2.04
C PRO A 340 0.69 -18.20 2.84
N TRP A 341 1.27 -17.54 3.82
CA TRP A 341 0.61 -16.47 4.59
C TRP A 341 0.85 -15.07 4.01
N LYS A 342 1.74 -14.93 3.02
CA LYS A 342 1.98 -13.65 2.32
C LYS A 342 0.89 -13.40 1.30
N PHE A 343 0.54 -12.13 1.10
CA PHE A 343 -0.63 -11.73 0.34
C PHE A 343 -0.22 -11.08 -0.99
N MET A 344 -0.52 -11.77 -2.10
CA MET A 344 -0.14 -11.33 -3.45
C MET A 344 -1.31 -10.65 -4.16
N ILE A 345 -1.12 -9.40 -4.58
CA ILE A 345 -2.16 -8.55 -5.14
C ILE A 345 -1.80 -8.18 -6.58
N ALA A 346 -2.74 -8.33 -7.51
CA ALA A 346 -2.59 -7.85 -8.88
C ALA A 346 -3.25 -6.47 -9.07
N GLU A 347 -2.62 -5.62 -9.86
CA GLU A 347 -3.29 -4.48 -10.48
C GLU A 347 -3.39 -4.74 -11.98
N ASP A 348 -4.60 -5.01 -12.49
CA ASP A 348 -4.82 -5.41 -13.90
C ASP A 348 -5.81 -4.52 -14.63
N MET A 349 -6.84 -4.05 -13.94
CA MET A 349 -7.89 -3.13 -14.42
C MET A 349 -8.78 -3.71 -15.54
N ASP A 350 -8.66 -4.99 -15.89
CA ASP A 350 -9.49 -5.67 -16.91
C ASP A 350 -10.64 -6.52 -16.33
N LEU A 351 -10.92 -6.45 -15.01
CA LEU A 351 -11.92 -7.30 -14.34
C LEU A 351 -11.69 -8.80 -14.62
N ASN A 352 -10.43 -9.23 -14.58
CA ASN A 352 -10.04 -10.57 -15.01
C ASN A 352 -10.11 -11.59 -13.84
N PRO A 353 -11.09 -12.51 -13.82
CA PRO A 353 -11.21 -13.49 -12.74
C PRO A 353 -10.10 -14.55 -12.74
N TRP A 354 -9.34 -14.69 -13.82
CA TRP A 354 -8.25 -15.66 -13.91
C TRP A 354 -7.01 -15.25 -13.11
N LEU A 355 -6.91 -13.99 -12.70
CA LEU A 355 -5.84 -13.56 -11.81
C LEU A 355 -5.91 -14.26 -10.45
N GLY A 356 -7.12 -14.38 -9.86
CA GLY A 356 -7.34 -15.02 -8.57
C GLY A 356 -7.65 -16.52 -8.61
N LYS A 357 -7.58 -17.18 -9.78
CA LYS A 357 -7.66 -18.64 -9.85
C LYS A 357 -6.29 -19.27 -9.63
N THR A 358 -6.30 -20.46 -9.06
CA THR A 358 -5.07 -21.23 -8.86
C THR A 358 -4.34 -21.51 -10.17
N THR A 359 -3.02 -21.66 -10.09
CA THR A 359 -2.18 -22.01 -11.26
C THR A 359 -2.56 -23.37 -11.86
N GLY A 360 -3.01 -24.31 -11.01
CA GLY A 360 -3.55 -25.61 -11.43
C GLY A 360 -4.83 -25.53 -12.28
N GLU A 361 -5.64 -24.48 -12.11
CA GLU A 361 -6.79 -24.17 -12.95
C GLU A 361 -6.42 -23.39 -14.21
N GLY A 362 -5.16 -22.96 -14.34
CA GLY A 362 -4.66 -22.09 -15.41
C GLY A 362 -4.70 -20.60 -15.06
N GLY A 363 -5.07 -20.25 -13.84
CA GLY A 363 -5.02 -18.88 -13.30
C GLY A 363 -3.62 -18.40 -13.01
N ALA A 364 -3.50 -17.13 -12.61
CA ALA A 364 -2.20 -16.53 -12.24
C ALA A 364 -1.80 -16.80 -10.78
N GLY A 365 -2.72 -17.17 -9.90
CA GLY A 365 -2.46 -17.51 -8.52
C GLY A 365 -2.38 -16.33 -7.56
N PHE A 366 -2.86 -15.13 -7.94
CA PHE A 366 -2.94 -14.01 -7.00
C PHE A 366 -4.05 -14.21 -5.96
N ASP A 367 -3.83 -13.75 -4.75
CA ASP A 367 -4.83 -13.79 -3.67
C ASP A 367 -5.92 -12.74 -3.87
N SER A 368 -5.57 -11.59 -4.45
CA SER A 368 -6.48 -10.47 -4.65
C SER A 368 -6.11 -9.64 -5.87
N GLN A 369 -7.02 -8.75 -6.26
CA GLN A 369 -6.75 -7.72 -7.26
C GLN A 369 -7.44 -6.41 -6.89
N TRP A 370 -6.89 -5.28 -7.32
CA TRP A 370 -7.58 -4.00 -7.27
C TRP A 370 -8.83 -4.05 -8.12
N ASP A 371 -9.95 -3.53 -7.61
CA ASP A 371 -11.25 -3.69 -8.25
C ASP A 371 -11.69 -2.45 -9.02
N PRO A 372 -11.49 -2.41 -10.36
CA PRO A 372 -11.94 -1.30 -11.19
C PRO A 372 -13.47 -1.28 -11.39
N GLY A 373 -14.20 -2.29 -10.92
CA GLY A 373 -15.67 -2.33 -10.97
C GLY A 373 -16.34 -1.58 -9.82
N PHE A 374 -15.64 -1.41 -8.70
CA PHE A 374 -16.21 -0.81 -7.49
C PHE A 374 -16.11 0.72 -7.49
N PHE A 375 -14.88 1.26 -7.55
CA PHE A 375 -14.65 2.67 -7.30
C PHE A 375 -15.38 3.62 -8.26
N PRO A 376 -15.49 3.38 -9.58
CA PRO A 376 -16.12 4.34 -10.48
C PRO A 376 -17.61 4.52 -10.17
N ASN A 377 -18.31 3.42 -9.86
CA ASN A 377 -19.73 3.45 -9.55
C ASN A 377 -20.03 4.08 -8.19
N ILE A 378 -19.22 3.76 -7.18
CA ILE A 378 -19.39 4.35 -5.85
C ILE A 378 -19.00 5.82 -5.88
N ARG A 379 -17.77 6.14 -6.31
CA ARG A 379 -17.26 7.51 -6.38
C ARG A 379 -18.16 8.41 -7.25
N GLY A 380 -18.60 7.94 -8.43
CA GLY A 380 -19.49 8.67 -9.30
C GLY A 380 -20.79 9.07 -8.60
N ASN A 381 -21.39 8.19 -7.79
CA ASN A 381 -22.59 8.49 -7.02
C ASN A 381 -22.34 9.41 -5.81
N LEU A 382 -21.10 9.49 -5.32
CA LEU A 382 -20.72 10.44 -4.25
C LEU A 382 -20.51 11.85 -4.78
N ILE A 383 -19.79 11.99 -5.91
CA ILE A 383 -19.44 13.31 -6.45
C ILE A 383 -20.55 13.97 -7.25
N THR A 384 -21.50 13.21 -7.81
CA THR A 384 -22.65 13.72 -8.57
C THR A 384 -23.40 14.80 -7.77
N PRO A 385 -23.56 16.04 -8.30
CA PRO A 385 -24.12 17.15 -7.56
C PRO A 385 -25.57 16.93 -7.16
N ASN A 386 -26.41 16.48 -8.10
CA ASN A 386 -27.84 16.35 -7.90
C ASN A 386 -28.21 14.95 -7.41
N ASP A 387 -29.03 14.84 -6.38
CA ASP A 387 -29.53 13.56 -5.88
C ASP A 387 -30.28 12.76 -6.95
N ALA A 388 -31.04 13.46 -7.81
CA ALA A 388 -31.82 12.80 -8.86
C ALA A 388 -30.98 11.97 -9.84
N ASP A 389 -29.73 12.40 -10.08
CA ASP A 389 -28.81 11.77 -11.04
C ASP A 389 -28.07 10.56 -10.45
N ARG A 390 -28.16 10.31 -9.13
CA ARG A 390 -27.57 9.15 -8.50
C ARG A 390 -28.30 7.87 -8.86
N ASN A 391 -27.55 6.80 -9.09
CA ASN A 391 -28.06 5.50 -9.52
C ASN A 391 -27.78 4.41 -8.47
N MET A 392 -28.78 4.06 -7.69
CA MET A 392 -28.68 3.03 -6.65
C MET A 392 -28.53 1.63 -7.20
N PHE A 393 -28.95 1.37 -8.46
CA PHE A 393 -28.71 0.09 -9.10
C PHE A 393 -27.22 -0.08 -9.43
N ALA A 394 -26.54 0.97 -9.90
CA ALA A 394 -25.10 0.92 -10.14
C ALA A 394 -24.31 0.72 -8.82
N VAL A 395 -24.76 1.34 -7.72
CA VAL A 395 -24.19 1.11 -6.38
C VAL A 395 -24.40 -0.34 -5.96
N LYS A 396 -25.61 -0.89 -6.11
CA LYS A 396 -25.91 -2.31 -5.84
C LYS A 396 -24.99 -3.23 -6.65
N ASP A 397 -24.88 -3.01 -7.95
CA ASP A 397 -24.10 -3.88 -8.85
C ASP A 397 -22.61 -3.84 -8.47
N ALA A 398 -22.06 -2.68 -8.11
CA ALA A 398 -20.70 -2.53 -7.59
C ALA A 398 -20.46 -3.29 -6.28
N ILE A 399 -21.43 -3.27 -5.36
CA ILE A 399 -21.35 -4.01 -4.10
C ILE A 399 -21.37 -5.51 -4.37
N LEU A 400 -22.27 -6.00 -5.24
CA LEU A 400 -22.46 -7.43 -5.48
C LEU A 400 -21.44 -8.05 -6.44
N TYR A 401 -20.69 -7.24 -7.18
CA TYR A 401 -19.63 -7.76 -8.05
C TYR A 401 -18.56 -8.45 -7.20
N GLY A 402 -17.94 -9.47 -7.75
CA GLY A 402 -16.85 -10.20 -7.07
C GLY A 402 -16.18 -11.20 -7.99
N TYR A 403 -15.02 -11.66 -7.58
CA TYR A 403 -14.24 -12.64 -8.33
C TYR A 403 -14.34 -14.01 -7.65
N ASN A 404 -14.66 -15.03 -8.44
CA ASN A 404 -14.66 -16.45 -8.06
C ASN A 404 -15.45 -16.79 -6.76
N GLY A 405 -16.37 -15.91 -6.34
CA GLY A 405 -17.16 -16.09 -5.12
C GLY A 405 -16.37 -15.90 -3.81
N GLN A 406 -15.20 -15.27 -3.85
CA GLN A 406 -14.38 -15.01 -2.68
C GLN A 406 -14.26 -13.49 -2.45
N ILE A 407 -14.61 -13.02 -1.25
CA ILE A 407 -14.60 -11.58 -0.96
C ILE A 407 -13.19 -11.01 -0.86
N GLU A 408 -12.23 -11.80 -0.41
CA GLU A 408 -10.83 -11.42 -0.29
C GLU A 408 -10.14 -11.22 -1.65
N GLN A 409 -10.74 -11.70 -2.75
CA GLN A 409 -10.15 -11.55 -4.09
C GLN A 409 -10.33 -10.15 -4.70
N ARG A 410 -10.79 -9.17 -3.92
CA ARG A 410 -10.94 -7.79 -4.40
C ARG A 410 -10.52 -6.78 -3.34
N ILE A 411 -9.74 -5.78 -3.74
CA ILE A 411 -9.46 -4.58 -2.95
C ILE A 411 -10.41 -3.49 -3.40
N ILE A 412 -11.17 -2.91 -2.45
CA ILE A 412 -12.21 -1.91 -2.73
C ILE A 412 -11.87 -0.56 -2.07
N TYR A 413 -12.10 0.52 -2.79
CA TYR A 413 -11.74 1.87 -2.35
C TYR A 413 -12.57 2.93 -3.08
N THR A 414 -12.53 4.16 -2.60
CA THR A 414 -13.02 5.36 -3.29
C THR A 414 -11.90 6.28 -3.72
N GLU A 415 -10.74 6.17 -3.08
CA GLU A 415 -9.51 6.90 -3.41
C GLU A 415 -8.32 5.94 -3.46
N SER A 416 -7.43 6.14 -4.41
CA SER A 416 -6.08 5.62 -4.52
C SER A 416 -5.20 6.71 -5.10
N HIS A 417 -3.88 6.52 -5.12
CA HIS A 417 -2.97 7.49 -5.74
C HIS A 417 -3.38 7.86 -7.18
N ASP A 418 -3.87 6.89 -7.99
CA ASP A 418 -4.32 7.12 -9.36
C ASP A 418 -5.67 7.86 -9.43
N GLU A 419 -6.58 7.54 -8.50
CA GLU A 419 -7.94 8.09 -8.52
C GLU A 419 -8.03 9.52 -7.94
N VAL A 420 -6.96 10.02 -7.34
CA VAL A 420 -6.88 11.40 -6.84
C VAL A 420 -5.81 12.21 -7.56
N ALA A 421 -5.39 11.75 -8.74
CA ALA A 421 -4.44 12.40 -9.64
C ALA A 421 -4.89 12.18 -11.10
N ASN A 422 -4.02 12.38 -12.08
CA ASN A 422 -4.30 12.13 -13.50
C ASN A 422 -5.54 12.88 -14.01
N GLY A 423 -5.74 14.13 -13.56
CA GLY A 423 -6.88 14.96 -13.92
C GLY A 423 -8.10 14.81 -13.01
N LYS A 424 -7.98 14.02 -11.95
CA LYS A 424 -8.96 13.84 -10.87
C LYS A 424 -8.44 14.47 -9.57
N GLN A 425 -9.33 14.63 -8.59
CA GLN A 425 -9.00 15.18 -7.28
C GLN A 425 -9.50 14.26 -6.16
N ARG A 426 -9.14 14.56 -4.92
CA ARG A 426 -9.74 13.94 -3.73
C ARG A 426 -11.26 14.09 -3.75
N VAL A 427 -11.99 13.12 -3.23
CA VAL A 427 -13.46 13.12 -3.22
C VAL A 427 -14.04 14.42 -2.67
N PRO A 428 -13.59 15.00 -1.53
CA PRO A 428 -14.13 16.26 -1.04
C PRO A 428 -13.97 17.42 -2.03
N SER A 429 -12.85 17.48 -2.76
CA SER A 429 -12.60 18.51 -3.78
C SER A 429 -13.44 18.31 -5.05
N GLU A 430 -13.69 17.08 -5.46
CA GLU A 430 -14.60 16.80 -6.59
C GLU A 430 -16.06 17.09 -6.26
N ILE A 431 -16.45 16.97 -4.98
CA ILE A 431 -17.78 17.35 -4.52
C ILE A 431 -17.94 18.87 -4.56
N TRP A 432 -16.97 19.60 -4.05
CA TRP A 432 -16.98 21.07 -4.03
C TRP A 432 -15.57 21.63 -3.98
N SER A 433 -14.97 21.87 -5.15
CA SER A 433 -13.56 22.25 -5.28
C SER A 433 -13.16 23.54 -4.57
N SER A 434 -14.06 24.53 -4.50
CA SER A 434 -13.81 25.81 -3.80
C SER A 434 -14.09 25.76 -2.29
N ASN A 435 -14.68 24.68 -1.79
CA ASN A 435 -14.97 24.48 -0.37
C ASN A 435 -14.97 22.98 -0.01
N PRO A 436 -13.82 22.31 -0.06
CA PRO A 436 -13.72 20.86 0.22
C PRO A 436 -14.06 20.50 1.68
N GLY A 437 -14.04 21.47 2.60
CA GLY A 437 -14.50 21.32 3.98
C GLY A 437 -16.01 21.50 4.17
N SER A 438 -16.79 21.71 3.10
CA SER A 438 -18.24 21.92 3.19
C SER A 438 -18.98 20.75 3.84
N TRP A 439 -20.17 21.03 4.37
CA TRP A 439 -21.05 20.00 4.89
C TRP A 439 -21.28 18.88 3.85
N PHE A 440 -21.51 19.24 2.57
CA PHE A 440 -21.71 18.28 1.49
C PHE A 440 -20.48 17.42 1.24
N SER A 441 -19.28 18.01 1.23
CA SER A 441 -18.04 17.30 1.01
C SER A 441 -17.77 16.33 2.15
N ARG A 442 -17.89 16.77 3.40
CA ARG A 442 -17.71 15.91 4.59
C ARG A 442 -18.71 14.76 4.60
N LYS A 443 -20.01 15.05 4.49
CA LYS A 443 -21.08 14.04 4.56
C LYS A 443 -20.94 12.98 3.48
N ARG A 444 -20.67 13.37 2.23
CA ARG A 444 -20.58 12.41 1.12
C ARG A 444 -19.26 11.65 1.11
N SER A 445 -18.15 12.26 1.53
CA SER A 445 -16.88 11.54 1.73
C SER A 445 -17.01 10.47 2.82
N MET A 446 -17.64 10.81 3.94
CA MET A 446 -17.90 9.86 5.03
C MET A 446 -18.87 8.74 4.62
N LEU A 447 -19.89 9.04 3.83
CA LEU A 447 -20.77 8.01 3.25
C LEU A 447 -19.97 7.04 2.36
N GLY A 448 -19.00 7.56 1.58
CA GLY A 448 -18.08 6.75 0.80
C GLY A 448 -17.23 5.81 1.65
N GLY A 449 -16.68 6.32 2.75
CA GLY A 449 -15.95 5.52 3.73
C GLY A 449 -16.83 4.41 4.34
N ALA A 450 -18.07 4.74 4.68
CA ALA A 450 -19.02 3.76 5.22
C ALA A 450 -19.34 2.63 4.22
N ILE A 451 -19.51 2.94 2.94
CA ILE A 451 -19.74 1.94 1.89
C ILE A 451 -18.51 1.03 1.75
N VAL A 452 -17.31 1.60 1.69
CA VAL A 452 -16.06 0.83 1.58
C VAL A 452 -15.91 -0.11 2.76
N MET A 453 -16.08 0.39 3.99
CA MET A 453 -15.87 -0.43 5.21
C MET A 453 -16.92 -1.52 5.41
N THR A 454 -18.12 -1.37 4.86
CA THR A 454 -19.21 -2.34 5.08
C THR A 454 -19.47 -3.27 3.89
N SER A 455 -18.95 -2.95 2.69
CA SER A 455 -19.10 -3.79 1.49
C SER A 455 -18.23 -5.05 1.53
N PRO A 456 -18.58 -6.10 0.76
CA PRO A 456 -17.71 -7.26 0.54
C PRO A 456 -16.46 -6.85 -0.25
N GLY A 457 -15.30 -7.32 0.17
CA GLY A 457 -13.97 -6.96 -0.37
C GLY A 457 -13.03 -6.56 0.77
N ILE A 458 -11.76 -6.36 0.48
CA ILE A 458 -10.78 -5.83 1.43
C ILE A 458 -10.79 -4.30 1.26
N PRO A 459 -11.18 -3.53 2.29
CA PRO A 459 -11.23 -2.09 2.21
C PRO A 459 -9.83 -1.47 2.19
N MET A 460 -9.64 -0.47 1.35
CA MET A 460 -8.43 0.34 1.30
C MET A 460 -8.78 1.84 1.41
N LEU A 461 -7.99 2.56 2.19
CA LEU A 461 -7.98 4.02 2.28
C LEU A 461 -6.70 4.55 1.64
N PHE A 462 -6.79 5.67 0.94
CA PHE A 462 -5.61 6.41 0.54
C PHE A 462 -5.22 7.42 1.62
N GLN A 463 -3.93 7.58 1.88
CA GLN A 463 -3.38 8.45 2.93
C GLN A 463 -4.08 9.81 3.02
N GLY A 464 -4.51 10.20 4.23
CA GLY A 464 -5.21 11.46 4.50
C GLY A 464 -6.72 11.44 4.25
N GLN A 465 -7.28 10.39 3.65
CA GLN A 465 -8.72 10.29 3.41
C GLN A 465 -9.52 10.34 4.71
N GLU A 466 -8.99 9.78 5.79
CA GLU A 466 -9.60 9.69 7.11
C GLU A 466 -9.73 11.04 7.83
N PHE A 467 -8.95 12.02 7.45
CA PHE A 467 -9.04 13.40 7.95
C PHE A 467 -9.33 14.44 6.85
N LEU A 468 -10.03 13.99 5.79
CA LEU A 468 -10.55 14.84 4.73
C LEU A 468 -9.47 15.63 4.00
N GLU A 469 -8.33 14.99 3.65
CA GLU A 469 -7.34 15.62 2.76
C GLU A 469 -8.00 16.01 1.44
N ASP A 470 -7.57 17.13 0.84
CA ASP A 470 -8.20 17.71 -0.34
C ASP A 470 -7.20 17.98 -1.47
N GLY A 471 -7.66 18.61 -2.54
CA GLY A 471 -6.84 18.85 -3.72
C GLY A 471 -6.62 17.59 -4.55
N TRP A 472 -5.43 17.45 -5.12
CA TRP A 472 -5.00 16.31 -5.93
C TRP A 472 -3.61 15.84 -5.47
N PHE A 473 -3.33 14.56 -5.61
CA PHE A 473 -2.08 13.97 -5.15
C PHE A 473 -0.89 14.41 -6.03
N GLN A 474 0.15 14.87 -5.38
CA GLN A 474 1.45 15.21 -5.94
C GLN A 474 2.55 14.64 -5.05
N ASP A 475 3.63 14.15 -5.65
CA ASP A 475 4.79 13.59 -4.94
C ASP A 475 5.62 14.65 -4.17
N THR A 476 5.33 15.93 -4.37
CA THR A 476 5.98 17.07 -3.74
C THR A 476 5.13 17.77 -2.69
N ASP A 477 3.87 17.30 -2.48
CA ASP A 477 2.90 17.94 -1.57
C ASP A 477 2.57 17.02 -0.40
N PRO A 478 3.17 17.24 0.78
CA PRO A 478 2.91 16.42 1.96
C PRO A 478 1.50 16.61 2.52
N LEU A 479 1.00 15.59 3.21
CA LEU A 479 -0.27 15.66 3.93
C LEU A 479 -0.30 16.81 4.95
N ASP A 480 -1.43 17.50 4.99
CA ASP A 480 -1.70 18.52 6.02
C ASP A 480 -2.21 17.87 7.31
N TRP A 481 -1.29 17.55 8.20
CA TRP A 481 -1.60 16.93 9.49
C TRP A 481 -2.40 17.82 10.45
N SER A 482 -2.55 19.12 10.19
CA SER A 482 -3.44 20.00 10.98
C SER A 482 -4.91 19.65 10.81
N LYS A 483 -5.24 19.00 9.69
CA LYS A 483 -6.59 18.51 9.39
C LYS A 483 -7.06 17.41 10.36
N THR A 484 -6.16 16.69 11.01
CA THR A 484 -6.55 15.71 12.05
C THR A 484 -7.30 16.37 13.20
N ALA A 485 -6.93 17.59 13.57
CA ALA A 485 -7.65 18.39 14.56
C ALA A 485 -8.90 19.05 13.94
N THR A 486 -8.75 19.65 12.76
CA THR A 486 -9.86 20.35 12.08
C THR A 486 -11.03 19.43 11.77
N TYR A 487 -10.75 18.18 11.37
CA TYR A 487 -11.73 17.17 10.99
C TYR A 487 -11.70 15.96 11.93
N ALA A 488 -11.49 16.19 13.23
CA ALA A 488 -11.44 15.14 14.24
C ALA A 488 -12.69 14.23 14.22
N GLY A 489 -13.86 14.79 13.93
CA GLY A 489 -15.09 14.01 13.79
C GLY A 489 -15.07 13.08 12.57
N THR A 490 -14.49 13.50 11.44
CA THR A 490 -14.31 12.62 10.27
C THR A 490 -13.33 11.48 10.60
N LEU A 491 -12.22 11.79 11.26
CA LEU A 491 -11.26 10.80 11.73
C LEU A 491 -11.92 9.77 12.66
N ARG A 492 -12.72 10.22 13.63
CA ARG A 492 -13.50 9.35 14.52
C ARG A 492 -14.46 8.45 13.73
N HIS A 493 -15.18 8.99 12.75
CA HIS A 493 -16.09 8.22 11.91
C HIS A 493 -15.38 7.04 11.20
N TYR A 494 -14.18 7.28 10.62
CA TYR A 494 -13.40 6.20 10.01
C TYR A 494 -12.90 5.19 11.06
N THR A 495 -12.45 5.67 12.21
CA THR A 495 -12.01 4.79 13.32
C THR A 495 -13.12 3.85 13.76
N ASP A 496 -14.34 4.37 13.95
CA ASP A 496 -15.50 3.58 14.37
C ASP A 496 -15.90 2.55 13.30
N LEU A 497 -15.91 2.93 12.03
CA LEU A 497 -16.18 2.01 10.91
C LEU A 497 -15.14 0.90 10.80
N ILE A 498 -13.87 1.19 10.98
CA ILE A 498 -12.80 0.20 10.96
C ILE A 498 -12.95 -0.81 12.09
N LYS A 499 -13.30 -0.36 13.30
CA LYS A 499 -13.59 -1.24 14.43
C LYS A 499 -14.78 -2.16 14.14
N LEU A 500 -15.87 -1.63 13.55
CA LEU A 500 -17.00 -2.44 13.11
C LEU A 500 -16.57 -3.46 12.04
N ARG A 501 -15.80 -3.05 11.03
CA ARG A 501 -15.29 -3.92 9.96
C ARG A 501 -14.49 -5.09 10.50
N LYS A 502 -13.63 -4.86 11.49
CA LYS A 502 -12.78 -5.88 12.12
C LYS A 502 -13.52 -6.73 13.14
N ASN A 503 -14.76 -6.37 13.48
CA ASN A 503 -15.52 -6.99 14.57
C ASN A 503 -14.84 -6.84 15.95
N ASP A 504 -14.22 -5.70 16.21
CA ASP A 504 -13.51 -5.45 17.47
C ASP A 504 -14.47 -5.48 18.69
N TYR A 505 -15.76 -5.29 18.46
CA TYR A 505 -16.82 -5.33 19.48
C TYR A 505 -17.56 -6.67 19.57
N GLY A 506 -17.21 -7.66 18.76
CA GLY A 506 -17.75 -9.03 18.82
C GLY A 506 -19.19 -9.19 18.30
N CYS A 507 -19.75 -8.20 17.58
CA CYS A 507 -21.15 -8.21 17.15
C CYS A 507 -21.36 -7.93 15.65
N THR A 508 -20.31 -7.84 14.86
CA THR A 508 -20.35 -7.47 13.44
C THR A 508 -19.51 -8.40 12.55
N GLU A 509 -19.36 -9.66 12.93
CA GLU A 509 -18.54 -10.64 12.19
C GLU A 509 -18.93 -10.72 10.71
N GLY A 510 -20.20 -10.55 10.40
CA GLY A 510 -20.72 -10.56 9.04
C GLY A 510 -20.13 -9.49 8.11
N LEU A 511 -19.60 -8.38 8.62
CA LEU A 511 -18.93 -7.38 7.77
C LEU A 511 -17.67 -7.94 7.11
N SER A 512 -16.99 -8.89 7.75
CA SER A 512 -15.88 -9.66 7.15
C SER A 512 -16.32 -11.00 6.56
N GLY A 513 -17.62 -11.31 6.59
CA GLY A 513 -18.21 -12.55 6.10
C GLY A 513 -18.33 -12.61 4.57
N GLN A 514 -18.44 -13.83 4.05
CA GLN A 514 -18.56 -14.10 2.61
C GLN A 514 -19.91 -13.68 1.99
N ASN A 515 -20.96 -13.70 2.81
CA ASN A 515 -22.31 -13.58 2.27
C ASN A 515 -22.79 -12.14 2.25
N THR A 516 -23.46 -11.78 1.16
CA THR A 516 -24.01 -10.44 0.94
C THR A 516 -25.34 -10.54 0.20
N ASN A 517 -26.34 -9.82 0.68
CA ASN A 517 -27.60 -9.61 0.00
C ASN A 517 -27.97 -8.12 0.02
N VAL A 518 -28.00 -7.48 -1.13
CA VAL A 518 -28.59 -6.15 -1.28
C VAL A 518 -30.07 -6.32 -1.49
N PHE A 519 -30.82 -6.33 -0.42
CA PHE A 519 -32.25 -6.67 -0.38
C PHE A 519 -33.16 -5.47 -0.66
N HIS A 520 -32.67 -4.24 -0.45
CA HIS A 520 -33.46 -3.01 -0.65
C HIS A 520 -32.75 -2.05 -1.59
N VAL A 521 -33.40 -1.64 -2.67
CA VAL A 521 -32.92 -0.62 -3.60
C VAL A 521 -34.07 0.32 -3.95
N ASN A 522 -34.08 1.50 -3.38
CA ASN A 522 -35.03 2.54 -3.71
C ASN A 522 -34.35 3.67 -4.46
N ASN A 523 -34.34 3.61 -5.79
CA ASN A 523 -33.68 4.62 -6.62
C ASN A 523 -34.39 5.98 -6.61
N PHE A 524 -35.67 6.04 -6.21
CA PHE A 524 -36.40 7.31 -6.07
C PHE A 524 -35.96 8.06 -4.80
N ASN A 525 -35.98 7.39 -3.65
CA ASN A 525 -35.57 7.98 -2.35
C ASN A 525 -34.06 7.92 -2.11
N LYS A 526 -33.31 7.28 -3.03
CA LYS A 526 -31.84 7.11 -2.91
C LYS A 526 -31.41 6.31 -1.68
N VAL A 527 -32.18 5.29 -1.36
CA VAL A 527 -31.93 4.39 -0.21
C VAL A 527 -31.50 3.01 -0.70
N LEU A 528 -30.49 2.47 -0.07
CA LEU A 528 -29.99 1.11 -0.32
C LEU A 528 -29.81 0.39 1.01
N GLY A 529 -30.30 -0.86 1.09
CA GLY A 529 -30.13 -1.74 2.25
C GLY A 529 -29.45 -3.03 1.88
N MET A 530 -28.46 -3.42 2.66
CA MET A 530 -27.75 -4.69 2.50
C MET A 530 -27.67 -5.47 3.82
N HIS A 531 -27.67 -6.78 3.69
CA HIS A 531 -27.41 -7.74 4.76
C HIS A 531 -26.07 -8.42 4.51
N ARG A 532 -25.23 -8.47 5.53
CA ARG A 532 -23.91 -9.11 5.53
C ARG A 532 -23.88 -10.18 6.62
N TRP A 533 -23.33 -11.36 6.32
CA TRP A 533 -23.16 -12.45 7.29
C TRP A 533 -22.08 -13.45 6.85
N GLN A 534 -21.55 -14.20 7.81
CA GLN A 534 -20.68 -15.36 7.57
C GLN A 534 -21.49 -16.64 7.78
N ASN A 535 -21.97 -16.88 8.98
CA ASN A 535 -22.75 -18.05 9.36
C ASN A 535 -24.22 -17.73 9.66
N GLY A 536 -24.51 -16.48 9.91
CA GLY A 536 -25.80 -15.94 10.30
C GLY A 536 -26.11 -16.12 11.80
N GLY A 537 -26.98 -15.27 12.31
CA GLY A 537 -27.39 -15.24 13.71
C GLY A 537 -26.90 -13.99 14.46
N ALA A 538 -27.27 -13.93 15.74
CA ALA A 538 -26.90 -12.81 16.61
C ALA A 538 -25.37 -12.71 16.71
N GLY A 539 -24.83 -11.50 16.57
CA GLY A 539 -23.39 -11.24 16.56
C GLY A 539 -22.72 -11.36 15.19
N ASP A 540 -23.39 -11.99 14.23
CA ASP A 540 -22.90 -12.17 12.85
C ASP A 540 -23.75 -11.43 11.81
N ASP A 541 -25.09 -11.55 11.86
CA ASP A 541 -25.96 -10.81 10.94
C ASP A 541 -25.84 -9.31 11.14
N VAL A 542 -25.48 -8.57 10.08
CA VAL A 542 -25.38 -7.12 10.06
C VAL A 542 -26.24 -6.56 8.94
N VAL A 543 -27.13 -5.66 9.26
CA VAL A 543 -27.92 -4.90 8.29
C VAL A 543 -27.34 -3.48 8.21
N VAL A 544 -27.01 -3.05 7.00
CA VAL A 544 -26.51 -1.69 6.73
C VAL A 544 -27.46 -0.99 5.78
N VAL A 545 -27.87 0.21 6.12
CA VAL A 545 -28.76 1.02 5.27
C VAL A 545 -28.12 2.37 4.99
N PHE A 546 -28.13 2.76 3.73
CA PHE A 546 -27.53 4.01 3.23
C PHE A 546 -28.59 4.95 2.69
N ASN A 547 -28.46 6.23 2.98
CA ASN A 547 -29.20 7.32 2.35
C ASN A 547 -28.25 8.19 1.51
N PHE A 548 -28.45 8.19 0.21
CA PHE A 548 -27.66 8.97 -0.75
C PHE A 548 -28.32 10.31 -1.12
N SER A 549 -29.25 10.80 -0.32
CA SER A 549 -29.94 12.06 -0.59
C SER A 549 -29.78 13.07 0.54
N THR A 550 -30.04 14.36 0.23
CA THR A 550 -30.14 15.45 1.21
C THR A 550 -31.36 15.34 2.10
N ASN A 551 -32.32 14.48 1.74
CA ASN A 551 -33.56 14.34 2.49
C ASN A 551 -33.42 13.29 3.58
N PRO A 552 -33.49 13.65 4.87
CA PRO A 552 -33.56 12.65 5.92
C PRO A 552 -34.85 11.85 5.78
N ILE A 553 -34.86 10.62 6.21
CA ILE A 553 -36.02 9.74 6.18
C ILE A 553 -36.36 9.29 7.60
N SER A 554 -37.67 9.25 7.90
CA SER A 554 -38.17 8.79 9.19
C SER A 554 -39.27 7.76 9.01
N ASN A 555 -39.37 6.81 9.95
CA ASN A 555 -40.38 5.77 9.91
C ASN A 555 -40.36 4.97 8.59
N TYR A 556 -39.15 4.72 8.06
CA TYR A 556 -38.96 4.06 6.80
C TYR A 556 -38.88 2.54 7.00
N ARG A 557 -39.76 1.80 6.30
CA ARG A 557 -39.79 0.34 6.41
C ARG A 557 -38.71 -0.31 5.58
N ILE A 558 -37.94 -1.20 6.21
CA ILE A 558 -36.98 -2.08 5.55
C ILE A 558 -37.21 -3.54 5.92
N GLY A 559 -36.80 -4.48 5.06
CA GLY A 559 -36.72 -5.89 5.39
C GLY A 559 -35.65 -6.19 6.43
N LEU A 560 -35.90 -7.18 7.30
CA LEU A 560 -34.95 -7.69 8.27
C LEU A 560 -34.81 -9.20 8.11
N PRO A 561 -33.60 -9.78 8.25
CA PRO A 561 -33.40 -11.22 8.04
C PRO A 561 -34.00 -12.07 9.15
N ARG A 562 -34.18 -11.53 10.37
CA ARG A 562 -34.70 -12.27 11.55
C ARG A 562 -35.67 -11.41 12.37
N ASN A 563 -36.51 -12.09 13.13
CA ASN A 563 -37.35 -11.44 14.15
C ASN A 563 -36.53 -10.98 15.37
N GLY A 564 -37.16 -10.16 16.23
CA GLY A 564 -36.57 -9.65 17.46
C GLY A 564 -35.84 -8.32 17.29
N LEU A 565 -35.20 -7.87 18.34
CA LEU A 565 -34.60 -6.56 18.45
C LEU A 565 -33.31 -6.46 17.61
N TRP A 566 -33.24 -5.44 16.77
CA TRP A 566 -32.07 -5.01 16.03
C TRP A 566 -31.58 -3.68 16.58
N ARG A 567 -30.40 -3.68 17.15
CA ARG A 567 -29.78 -2.51 17.75
C ARG A 567 -29.10 -1.66 16.68
N CYS A 568 -29.37 -0.36 16.70
CA CYS A 568 -28.64 0.62 15.89
C CYS A 568 -27.30 0.90 16.58
N ILE A 569 -26.23 0.37 16.04
CA ILE A 569 -24.88 0.49 16.60
C ILE A 569 -24.00 1.52 15.92
N PHE A 570 -24.50 2.14 14.87
CA PHE A 570 -23.78 3.20 14.15
C PHE A 570 -24.78 4.14 13.48
N ASN A 571 -24.62 5.44 13.72
CA ASN A 571 -25.40 6.53 13.10
C ASN A 571 -24.45 7.51 12.40
N GLY A 572 -24.37 7.45 11.06
CA GLY A 572 -23.51 8.33 10.26
C GLY A 572 -23.91 9.82 10.27
N ASP A 573 -24.99 10.18 10.94
CA ASP A 573 -25.45 11.59 11.11
C ASP A 573 -25.26 12.10 12.54
N TRP A 574 -24.52 11.37 13.37
CA TRP A 574 -24.27 11.75 14.75
C TRP A 574 -23.46 13.06 14.86
N THR A 575 -23.83 13.93 15.80
CA THR A 575 -23.17 15.23 16.03
C THR A 575 -21.71 15.11 16.44
N GLY A 576 -21.31 13.98 17.03
CA GLY A 576 -19.91 13.69 17.34
C GLY A 576 -19.00 13.51 16.13
N TYR A 577 -19.58 13.35 14.93
CA TYR A 577 -18.86 13.33 13.65
C TYR A 577 -18.83 14.69 12.95
N GLY A 578 -19.69 15.62 13.38
CA GLY A 578 -19.72 16.99 12.88
C GLY A 578 -20.76 17.79 13.67
N SER A 579 -20.34 18.86 14.31
CA SER A 579 -21.22 19.71 15.15
C SER A 579 -22.40 20.32 14.39
N ASP A 580 -22.35 20.37 13.07
CA ASP A 580 -23.40 20.83 12.17
C ASP A 580 -24.24 19.68 11.54
N TYR A 581 -24.08 18.44 12.04
CA TYR A 581 -24.91 17.31 11.63
C TYR A 581 -26.22 17.33 12.43
N ALA A 582 -27.29 16.79 11.84
CA ALA A 582 -28.62 16.91 12.42
C ALA A 582 -28.86 15.92 13.58
N ASN A 583 -27.95 14.96 13.80
CA ASN A 583 -28.17 13.84 14.71
C ASN A 583 -29.56 13.21 14.50
N HIS A 584 -29.89 12.98 13.22
CA HIS A 584 -31.21 12.42 12.90
C HIS A 584 -31.40 11.12 13.66
N PRO A 585 -32.52 10.91 14.35
CA PRO A 585 -32.68 9.76 15.24
C PRO A 585 -32.35 8.44 14.53
N CYS A 586 -31.43 7.68 15.08
CA CYS A 586 -31.21 6.28 14.77
C CYS A 586 -31.58 5.52 16.04
N PHE A 587 -32.56 4.65 15.95
CA PHE A 587 -33.06 3.89 17.09
C PHE A 587 -33.15 2.43 16.74
N ASP A 588 -33.14 1.61 17.78
CA ASP A 588 -33.33 0.18 17.67
C ASP A 588 -34.66 -0.12 16.98
N THR A 589 -34.68 -1.16 16.16
CA THR A 589 -35.90 -1.59 15.45
C THR A 589 -36.19 -3.05 15.72
N GLU A 590 -37.43 -3.46 15.62
CA GLU A 590 -37.84 -4.83 15.89
C GLU A 590 -38.38 -5.51 14.65
N GLY A 591 -37.88 -6.71 14.35
CA GLY A 591 -38.43 -7.59 13.34
C GLY A 591 -39.81 -8.09 13.82
N ASN A 592 -40.87 -7.67 13.13
CA ASN A 592 -42.25 -7.75 13.61
C ASN A 592 -43.11 -8.82 12.94
N GLY A 593 -42.53 -9.78 12.25
CA GLY A 593 -43.27 -10.86 11.55
C GLY A 593 -43.89 -10.44 10.22
N VAL A 594 -43.72 -9.19 9.78
CA VAL A 594 -44.24 -8.71 8.49
C VAL A 594 -43.16 -8.83 7.43
N ALA A 595 -43.41 -9.63 6.41
CA ALA A 595 -42.48 -9.78 5.28
C ALA A 595 -42.34 -8.49 4.46
N TRP A 596 -41.10 -8.13 4.11
CA TRP A 596 -40.78 -6.94 3.32
C TRP A 596 -39.46 -7.14 2.59
N ASP A 597 -39.29 -6.53 1.42
CA ASP A 597 -38.06 -6.60 0.61
C ASP A 597 -37.56 -8.05 0.33
N GLY A 598 -38.47 -9.00 0.25
CA GLY A 598 -38.11 -10.40 0.06
C GLY A 598 -37.57 -11.11 1.33
N LEU A 599 -37.56 -10.44 2.47
CA LEU A 599 -37.19 -11.00 3.78
C LEU A 599 -38.43 -11.28 4.63
N GLY A 600 -38.36 -12.24 5.55
CA GLY A 600 -39.48 -12.67 6.36
C GLY A 600 -39.92 -11.71 7.46
N GLN A 601 -39.12 -10.71 7.74
CA GLN A 601 -39.32 -9.73 8.80
C GLN A 601 -39.15 -8.31 8.25
N SER A 602 -39.63 -7.31 8.97
CA SER A 602 -39.36 -5.90 8.67
C SER A 602 -39.39 -5.05 9.94
N GLY A 603 -38.77 -3.89 9.86
CA GLY A 603 -38.78 -2.90 10.92
C GLY A 603 -38.85 -1.49 10.36
N LEU A 604 -39.14 -0.52 11.22
CA LEU A 604 -39.10 0.90 10.88
C LEU A 604 -37.74 1.45 11.33
N ILE A 605 -37.09 2.23 10.46
CA ILE A 605 -35.83 2.91 10.75
C ILE A 605 -35.93 4.41 10.42
N SER A 606 -34.95 5.15 10.86
CA SER A 606 -34.71 6.53 10.43
C SER A 606 -33.26 6.70 10.03
N LEU A 607 -32.98 7.61 9.08
CA LEU A 607 -31.65 7.90 8.56
C LEU A 607 -31.51 9.39 8.29
N GLY A 608 -30.39 9.97 8.67
CA GLY A 608 -30.03 11.33 8.30
C GLY A 608 -29.67 11.46 6.81
N ALA A 609 -29.48 12.71 6.38
CA ALA A 609 -29.03 13.03 5.03
C ALA A 609 -27.61 12.52 4.79
N TYR A 610 -27.34 11.94 3.61
CA TYR A 610 -26.01 11.41 3.23
C TYR A 610 -25.34 10.62 4.36
N SER A 611 -26.02 9.63 4.89
CA SER A 611 -25.57 8.86 6.04
C SER A 611 -25.85 7.37 5.87
N CYS A 612 -25.30 6.59 6.79
CA CYS A 612 -25.67 5.19 6.94
C CYS A 612 -26.00 4.88 8.39
N ALA A 613 -26.77 3.80 8.59
CA ALA A 613 -26.98 3.17 9.89
C ALA A 613 -26.61 1.70 9.81
N VAL A 614 -26.02 1.18 10.89
CA VAL A 614 -25.64 -0.23 11.02
C VAL A 614 -26.42 -0.85 12.16
N PHE A 615 -27.05 -2.01 11.87
CA PHE A 615 -27.88 -2.74 12.83
C PHE A 615 -27.35 -4.16 13.02
N THR A 616 -27.40 -4.65 14.26
CA THR A 616 -27.09 -6.04 14.62
C THR A 616 -28.00 -6.54 15.74
N GLN A 617 -28.10 -7.86 15.90
CA GLN A 617 -28.81 -8.49 17.01
C GLN A 617 -27.88 -8.94 18.15
N GLY A 618 -26.57 -8.82 18.00
CA GLY A 618 -25.58 -9.26 18.99
C GLY A 618 -25.56 -8.35 20.23
N SER A 619 -25.14 -8.93 21.36
CA SER A 619 -24.66 -8.14 22.48
C SER A 619 -23.24 -7.70 22.15
N CYS A 620 -23.09 -6.45 21.76
CA CYS A 620 -21.77 -5.88 21.53
C CYS A 620 -21.10 -5.58 22.89
N THR A 621 -19.82 -5.90 23.00
CA THR A 621 -18.95 -5.24 24.00
C THR A 621 -18.57 -3.84 23.50
N TYR A 622 -19.52 -3.22 22.82
CA TYR A 622 -19.37 -1.88 22.30
C TYR A 622 -19.19 -0.97 23.52
N PRO A 623 -18.13 -0.18 23.63
CA PRO A 623 -18.25 1.00 24.44
C PRO A 623 -19.52 1.70 23.94
N PRO A 624 -20.42 2.16 24.80
CA PRO A 624 -21.62 2.86 24.36
C PRO A 624 -21.23 3.82 23.23
N PRO A 625 -22.12 4.07 22.23
CA PRO A 625 -21.82 5.03 21.15
C PRO A 625 -21.23 6.24 21.85
N PRO A 626 -20.06 6.77 21.41
CA PRO A 626 -19.26 7.69 22.20
C PRO A 626 -20.22 8.59 22.94
N GLY A 627 -20.30 8.36 24.22
CA GLY A 627 -21.34 8.91 25.07
C GLY A 627 -21.34 10.39 24.84
N ASP A 628 -22.36 11.05 25.21
CA ASP A 628 -22.37 12.50 25.38
C ASP A 628 -20.91 12.89 25.72
N PRO A 629 -20.28 13.87 25.03
CA PRO A 629 -18.93 14.33 25.37
C PRO A 629 -18.71 14.57 26.85
N ALA A 630 -19.81 14.66 27.60
CA ALA A 630 -19.87 14.75 29.04
C ALA A 630 -19.82 13.42 29.79
N ASP A 631 -19.95 12.27 29.14
CA ASP A 631 -19.69 10.92 29.70
C ASP A 631 -18.19 10.64 29.66
N LEU A 632 -17.48 11.18 30.66
CA LEU A 632 -16.03 11.20 30.71
C LEU A 632 -15.41 9.88 31.15
N ASP A 633 -16.18 9.03 31.86
CA ASP A 633 -15.74 7.72 32.28
C ASP A 633 -16.15 6.57 31.33
N GLY A 634 -16.97 6.90 30.31
CA GLY A 634 -17.41 5.94 29.32
C GLY A 634 -18.43 4.93 29.87
N SER A 635 -19.12 5.23 30.97
CA SER A 635 -20.11 4.35 31.59
C SER A 635 -21.42 4.22 30.81
N GLY A 636 -21.66 5.17 29.90
CA GLY A 636 -22.88 5.28 29.11
C GLY A 636 -23.97 6.14 29.76
N THR A 637 -23.68 6.81 30.89
CA THR A 637 -24.56 7.77 31.55
C THR A 637 -23.74 8.91 32.11
N VAL A 638 -24.16 10.15 31.88
CA VAL A 638 -23.52 11.32 32.48
C VAL A 638 -24.00 11.46 33.92
N ASP A 639 -23.10 11.20 34.89
CA ASP A 639 -23.43 11.18 36.31
C ASP A 639 -22.30 11.73 37.21
N GLY A 640 -22.33 11.35 38.51
CA GLY A 640 -21.34 11.81 39.48
C GLY A 640 -19.92 11.33 39.24
N GLY A 641 -19.70 10.25 38.46
CA GLY A 641 -18.41 9.75 38.04
C GLY A 641 -17.72 10.76 37.10
N ASP A 642 -18.46 11.20 36.09
CA ASP A 642 -17.97 12.19 35.09
C ASP A 642 -17.69 13.54 35.71
N LEU A 643 -18.58 14.00 36.62
CA LEU A 643 -18.34 15.21 37.37
C LEU A 643 -17.07 15.12 38.21
N GLY A 644 -16.80 13.96 38.80
CA GLY A 644 -15.57 13.70 39.53
C GLY A 644 -14.32 13.79 38.65
N ILE A 645 -14.36 13.27 37.44
CA ILE A 645 -13.27 13.36 36.45
C ILE A 645 -13.06 14.80 36.00
N LEU A 646 -14.14 15.53 35.65
CA LEU A 646 -14.06 16.94 35.25
C LEU A 646 -13.43 17.78 36.36
N LEU A 647 -13.93 17.68 37.59
CA LEU A 647 -13.41 18.44 38.73
C LEU A 647 -11.97 18.05 39.08
N GLY A 648 -11.59 16.77 38.89
CA GLY A 648 -10.22 16.30 39.10
C GLY A 648 -9.19 16.87 38.09
N ASN A 649 -9.66 17.34 36.94
CA ASN A 649 -8.85 17.92 35.88
C ASN A 649 -9.05 19.45 35.75
N TRP A 650 -9.72 20.08 36.70
CA TRP A 650 -10.06 21.52 36.67
C TRP A 650 -8.84 22.41 36.48
N GLY A 651 -8.90 23.30 35.47
CA GLY A 651 -7.81 24.20 35.09
C GLY A 651 -6.70 23.55 34.28
N GLY A 652 -6.80 22.22 33.99
CA GLY A 652 -5.91 21.49 33.08
C GLY A 652 -6.42 21.51 31.64
N SER A 653 -5.68 20.82 30.76
CA SER A 653 -6.08 20.53 29.37
C SER A 653 -6.22 19.02 29.19
N GLY A 654 -7.20 18.54 28.43
CA GLY A 654 -7.38 17.11 28.15
C GLY A 654 -8.71 16.55 28.66
N ILE A 655 -8.71 15.42 29.39
CA ILE A 655 -9.95 14.79 29.88
C ILE A 655 -10.73 15.79 30.72
N GLY A 656 -11.97 16.11 30.28
CA GLY A 656 -12.83 17.10 30.92
C GLY A 656 -12.94 18.43 30.18
N ASP A 657 -12.09 18.69 29.17
CA ASP A 657 -12.20 19.81 28.22
C ASP A 657 -13.23 19.40 27.16
N ILE A 658 -14.50 19.55 27.48
CA ILE A 658 -15.65 19.05 26.71
C ILE A 658 -15.91 19.94 25.48
N ASP A 659 -15.66 21.25 25.60
CA ASP A 659 -15.85 22.22 24.53
C ASP A 659 -14.62 22.37 23.60
N GLY A 660 -13.48 21.74 23.97
CA GLY A 660 -12.24 21.78 23.19
C GLY A 660 -11.53 23.14 23.24
N SER A 661 -11.78 23.95 24.26
CA SER A 661 -11.19 25.29 24.42
C SER A 661 -9.70 25.24 24.79
N GLY A 662 -9.22 24.09 25.27
CA GLY A 662 -7.87 23.87 25.77
C GLY A 662 -7.73 24.05 27.28
N ALA A 663 -8.85 24.26 28.01
CA ALA A 663 -8.87 24.35 29.47
C ALA A 663 -10.16 23.80 30.06
N VAL A 664 -10.09 22.93 31.06
CA VAL A 664 -11.26 22.45 31.80
C VAL A 664 -11.74 23.55 32.72
N ASP A 665 -12.93 24.12 32.44
CA ASP A 665 -13.45 25.25 33.17
C ASP A 665 -15.01 25.23 33.37
N GLY A 666 -15.60 26.40 33.64
CA GLY A 666 -17.04 26.51 33.88
C GLY A 666 -17.91 26.26 32.66
N ALA A 667 -17.40 26.36 31.45
CA ALA A 667 -18.14 26.06 30.22
C ALA A 667 -18.33 24.54 30.10
N ASP A 668 -17.26 23.74 30.35
CA ASP A 668 -17.30 22.29 30.36
C ASP A 668 -18.23 21.75 31.44
N LEU A 669 -18.18 22.34 32.63
CA LEU A 669 -19.12 21.99 33.70
C LEU A 669 -20.57 22.29 33.30
N GLY A 670 -20.80 23.40 32.59
CA GLY A 670 -22.11 23.72 32.05
C GLY A 670 -22.60 22.71 31.04
N MET A 671 -21.71 22.21 30.15
CA MET A 671 -22.02 21.17 29.18
C MET A 671 -22.31 19.83 29.88
N LEU A 672 -21.48 19.41 30.84
CA LEU A 672 -21.72 18.21 31.61
C LEU A 672 -23.06 18.22 32.34
N LEU A 673 -23.36 19.33 33.03
CA LEU A 673 -24.64 19.46 33.74
C LEU A 673 -25.87 19.52 32.81
N SER A 674 -25.70 20.03 31.57
CA SER A 674 -26.79 20.04 30.57
C SER A 674 -27.09 18.64 30.02
N ALA A 675 -26.15 17.73 30.09
CA ALA A 675 -26.22 16.32 29.65
C ALA A 675 -26.52 15.35 30.81
N TRP A 676 -26.75 15.84 32.03
CA TRP A 676 -26.89 15.01 33.22
C TRP A 676 -28.05 14.00 33.13
N GLY A 677 -27.70 12.71 33.25
CA GLY A 677 -28.65 11.60 33.18
C GLY A 677 -29.03 11.16 31.75
N SER A 678 -28.28 11.65 30.73
CA SER A 678 -28.41 11.19 29.34
C SER A 678 -27.70 9.85 29.11
#